data_994d6e352015e630de06387fb7fa370d
#
_entry.id   994d6e352015e630de06387fb7fa370d
#
_cell.length_a   1.000
_cell.length_b   1.000
_cell.length_c   1.000
_cell.angle_alpha   90.00
_cell.angle_beta   90.00
_cell.angle_gamma   90.00
#
_symmetry.space_group_name_H-M   'P 1'
#
loop_
_entity.id
_entity.type
_entity.pdbx_description
1 polymer ?
#
loop_
_entity_poly.entity_id
_entity_poly.type
_entity_poly.pdbx_seq_one_letter_code
_entity_poly.pdbx_strand_id
1 'polypeptide(L)'
;MKNLKVKDAFWVVFSILLMNVFTTNAQYFGRTKPTYQKFRFDVAQSPHFEVYHYLKNDTMLTHFIGWAEEWYQMHQLIFKDTFQTKNPILLYTNHADFQQTNAVSSLIGEGTGGVTESLKQRVIMPFAPTLYQTDHTLGHELVHAFQYNKLLRSDSTNYSINNLPLWMVEGMAEYLSIGSVDPNTSMWMRDALLNKRFPSIKDLANVSEYFPYRYGQALWAFIGKTWGDTIIMPLFEKTALWGLDVAIDSVFHFNTQTLSGMWKTATENHYKQFMKDSVYTPVGNKIISEKNGSSTNVSPSLSPDGKYLAFFSDKSVFTLDLFIADARTGKIIKKFSSLTRNSEIDDFSFIESGGTWSPDSKKFAFVVYSQGRNKLAIVDIDKMKTELVEIEDVASFSNPEWSPDGRYMVFTGLNEGIGDLYLYDFQTKKTRKLTHDLFSNIHPSWSPDGKYIVYSTEAICSDQSKKFCFILTLFDIETGESRMIDVFPKADNLNPRFSNDGRFIYFLSDADGFRNLYKYDLQNEKVYRLTEYLTGISGITLFSPAISVDRQNGMIAYTHYFDKKYEIYIAYDRDFYPIEVDKYYVNFDAGTLPLLNRTTVNIVDSVLSSRVPQIALSVDSIKELPYRPKLKLDYISNSVGVGVTTGPSFNTTDMAGSVFMLFSDMVGDHQLYTSLALNGEIYDFGGQLAYLNQSNKIKWGASVSHIPYRSGSMFWTIDTLQIDKEKYAVDNLVLDYVRMFEDNVSAFFYYPLSQTRRFEAGISASWYSYRWDRYHNYFDALGYPLGGKREKLPSPPGISFQTANIAYVEDDSYFGMTAPLMGHRARYQIERYFGNINLYNILFDYRRYYFSKPIGFAFRLYHNGLYGKSSQIGLASPMYLGYPWLVRGYEDISIYGNTGNSIGYNSFNVSNLSGSRIAVVNAELRFPFSGPKVLAPIKSNIFLTDLNLFFDGGLAWNKGDKVKLKWQTSNFNERIPVFSAGASVRINLFGYLVIEPYYAFPFQNGGFSNGMFGINFVPGW
;
A
#
# COMPACT_ATOMS: atom_id res chain seq x y z
N MET A 1 42.65 17.84 13.12
CA MET A 1 41.47 16.97 13.17
C MET A 1 40.80 17.08 14.54
N LYS A 2 39.95 18.04 14.78
CA LYS A 2 39.09 18.13 15.95
C LYS A 2 37.80 18.82 15.52
N ASN A 3 36.67 18.19 15.83
CA ASN A 3 35.31 18.71 15.72
C ASN A 3 34.66 18.79 14.32
N LEU A 4 34.52 17.67 13.61
CA LEU A 4 33.36 17.52 12.74
C LEU A 4 32.15 17.27 13.66
N LYS A 5 31.21 18.22 13.70
CA LYS A 5 29.96 18.03 14.44
C LYS A 5 29.13 16.93 13.74
N VAL A 6 28.45 16.10 14.51
CA VAL A 6 27.59 15.02 14.04
C VAL A 6 26.59 15.47 12.94
N LYS A 7 26.21 16.75 12.94
CA LYS A 7 25.40 17.37 11.88
C LYS A 7 26.09 17.41 10.52
N ASP A 8 27.41 17.62 10.47
CA ASP A 8 28.11 17.75 9.18
C ASP A 8 28.32 16.36 8.55
N ALA A 9 28.55 15.33 9.35
CA ALA A 9 28.59 13.95 8.92
C ALA A 9 27.22 13.46 8.38
N PHE A 10 26.12 13.89 9.00
CA PHE A 10 24.76 13.58 8.56
C PHE A 10 24.45 14.15 7.15
N TRP A 11 24.84 15.39 6.87
CA TRP A 11 24.62 16.01 5.55
C TRP A 11 25.48 15.39 4.45
N VAL A 12 26.70 14.94 4.77
CA VAL A 12 27.57 14.21 3.82
C VAL A 12 26.96 12.85 3.46
N VAL A 13 26.49 12.08 4.45
CA VAL A 13 25.81 10.79 4.21
C VAL A 13 24.50 10.97 3.46
N PHE A 14 23.75 12.01 3.76
CA PHE A 14 22.49 12.33 3.09
C PHE A 14 22.70 12.70 1.60
N SER A 15 23.80 13.40 1.28
CA SER A 15 24.14 13.76 -0.11
C SER A 15 24.59 12.56 -0.95
N ILE A 16 25.25 11.56 -0.35
CA ILE A 16 25.65 10.31 -1.03
C ILE A 16 24.43 9.47 -1.40
N LEU A 17 23.37 9.55 -0.61
CA LEU A 17 22.12 8.80 -0.82
C LEU A 17 21.23 9.34 -1.94
N LEU A 18 21.34 10.64 -2.23
CA LEU A 18 20.60 11.27 -3.34
C LEU A 18 21.20 10.97 -4.72
N MET A 19 22.36 10.35 -4.80
CA MET A 19 23.04 10.01 -6.04
C MET A 19 22.71 8.64 -6.65
N ASN A 20 21.71 7.93 -6.14
CA ASN A 20 21.11 6.82 -6.90
C ASN A 20 20.24 7.41 -8.01
N VAL A 21 20.91 7.89 -9.06
CA VAL A 21 20.28 8.27 -10.32
C VAL A 21 19.44 7.10 -10.79
N PHE A 22 18.17 7.37 -10.98
CA PHE A 22 17.23 6.46 -11.60
C PHE A 22 17.76 6.05 -12.98
N THR A 23 18.50 4.98 -13.02
CA THR A 23 18.61 4.26 -14.29
C THR A 23 17.20 3.78 -14.61
N THR A 24 16.72 3.99 -15.83
CA THR A 24 15.47 3.42 -16.37
C THR A 24 15.56 1.90 -16.49
N ASN A 25 16.21 1.26 -15.53
CA ASN A 25 16.18 -0.17 -15.39
C ASN A 25 14.83 -0.53 -14.77
N ALA A 26 14.14 -1.47 -15.39
CA ALA A 26 13.04 -2.19 -14.78
C ALA A 26 13.37 -2.47 -13.32
N GLN A 27 12.42 -2.20 -12.42
CA GLN A 27 12.59 -2.44 -10.99
C GLN A 27 13.14 -3.87 -10.80
N TYR A 28 14.32 -4.01 -10.19
CA TYR A 28 15.02 -5.31 -10.09
C TYR A 28 14.13 -6.40 -9.50
N PHE A 29 13.46 -6.09 -8.41
CA PHE A 29 12.36 -6.84 -7.82
C PHE A 29 11.17 -5.91 -7.57
N GLY A 30 10.10 -6.44 -7.00
CA GLY A 30 8.91 -5.72 -6.59
C GLY A 30 7.66 -6.20 -7.31
N ARG A 31 6.53 -5.97 -6.65
CA ARG A 31 5.22 -6.25 -7.22
C ARG A 31 4.93 -5.26 -8.34
N THR A 32 4.17 -5.71 -9.31
CA THR A 32 3.69 -4.87 -10.42
C THR A 32 2.22 -4.55 -10.23
N LYS A 33 1.78 -3.45 -10.81
CA LYS A 33 0.35 -3.12 -10.95
C LYS A 33 -0.09 -3.50 -12.37
N PRO A 34 -0.72 -4.67 -12.55
CA PRO A 34 -1.14 -5.11 -13.88
C PRO A 34 -2.38 -4.34 -14.33
N THR A 35 -2.46 -4.05 -15.61
CA THR A 35 -3.67 -3.61 -16.30
C THR A 35 -4.12 -4.79 -17.14
N TYR A 36 -5.18 -5.48 -16.72
CA TYR A 36 -5.62 -6.70 -17.39
C TYR A 36 -6.50 -6.43 -18.60
N GLN A 37 -7.23 -5.29 -18.58
CA GLN A 37 -8.11 -4.85 -19.65
C GLN A 37 -7.87 -3.38 -20.01
N LYS A 38 -8.21 -3.01 -21.22
CA LYS A 38 -8.15 -1.62 -21.69
C LYS A 38 -9.47 -0.91 -21.39
N PHE A 39 -9.40 0.14 -20.58
CA PHE A 39 -10.55 1.01 -20.35
C PHE A 39 -10.65 2.07 -21.46
N ARG A 40 -11.87 2.26 -21.99
CA ARG A 40 -12.17 3.31 -22.97
C ARG A 40 -13.05 4.34 -22.29
N PHE A 41 -12.43 5.38 -21.77
CA PHE A 41 -13.12 6.43 -21.07
C PHE A 41 -13.80 7.41 -22.04
N ASP A 42 -14.98 7.86 -21.64
CA ASP A 42 -15.65 9.05 -22.12
C ASP A 42 -15.62 10.11 -21.02
N VAL A 43 -15.93 11.37 -21.35
CA VAL A 43 -15.88 12.49 -20.40
C VAL A 43 -17.24 13.17 -20.38
N ALA A 44 -17.94 13.03 -19.28
CA ALA A 44 -19.17 13.74 -19.01
C ALA A 44 -18.86 15.05 -18.27
N GLN A 45 -19.43 16.17 -18.73
CA GLN A 45 -19.16 17.48 -18.14
C GLN A 45 -20.40 18.04 -17.45
N SER A 46 -20.24 18.46 -16.19
CA SER A 46 -21.21 19.23 -15.41
C SER A 46 -20.66 20.64 -15.10
N PRO A 47 -21.37 21.51 -14.37
CA PRO A 47 -20.86 22.83 -14.02
C PRO A 47 -19.49 22.83 -13.33
N HIS A 48 -19.26 21.91 -12.37
CA HIS A 48 -18.05 21.91 -11.53
C HIS A 48 -17.14 20.68 -11.77
N PHE A 49 -17.56 19.68 -12.56
CA PHE A 49 -16.83 18.42 -12.72
C PHE A 49 -16.61 18.02 -14.17
N GLU A 50 -15.52 17.26 -14.41
CA GLU A 50 -15.28 16.43 -15.58
C GLU A 50 -15.21 14.96 -15.11
N VAL A 51 -16.27 14.19 -15.38
CA VAL A 51 -16.34 12.78 -14.97
C VAL A 51 -15.83 11.88 -16.10
N TYR A 52 -14.71 11.23 -15.88
CA TYR A 52 -14.10 10.26 -16.77
C TYR A 52 -14.67 8.88 -16.43
N HIS A 53 -15.41 8.26 -17.34
CA HIS A 53 -16.15 7.01 -17.11
C HIS A 53 -16.19 6.13 -18.34
N TYR A 54 -16.66 4.90 -18.17
CA TYR A 54 -16.99 3.96 -19.26
C TYR A 54 -18.30 3.22 -18.97
N LEU A 55 -19.20 3.87 -18.21
CA LEU A 55 -20.56 3.40 -17.94
C LEU A 55 -21.37 3.37 -19.22
N LYS A 56 -22.27 2.39 -19.30
CA LYS A 56 -23.30 2.28 -20.35
C LYS A 56 -24.68 2.66 -19.82
N ASN A 57 -24.80 2.85 -18.49
CA ASN A 57 -26.04 3.24 -17.83
C ASN A 57 -26.09 4.75 -17.64
N ASP A 58 -26.74 5.46 -18.56
CA ASP A 58 -26.87 6.92 -18.53
C ASP A 58 -27.62 7.42 -17.29
N THR A 59 -28.58 6.64 -16.78
CA THR A 59 -29.32 6.98 -15.56
C THR A 59 -28.39 7.00 -14.36
N MET A 60 -27.53 5.98 -14.19
CA MET A 60 -26.61 5.91 -13.06
C MET A 60 -25.53 6.98 -13.15
N LEU A 61 -25.03 7.28 -14.36
CA LEU A 61 -24.10 8.38 -14.60
C LEU A 61 -24.72 9.73 -14.18
N THR A 62 -25.97 9.96 -14.56
CA THR A 62 -26.70 11.19 -14.22
C THR A 62 -26.90 11.33 -12.72
N HIS A 63 -27.25 10.24 -12.01
CA HIS A 63 -27.36 10.23 -10.55
C HIS A 63 -26.01 10.56 -9.89
N PHE A 64 -24.93 9.91 -10.34
CA PHE A 64 -23.60 10.15 -9.78
C PHE A 64 -23.14 11.60 -9.96
N ILE A 65 -23.36 12.18 -11.14
CA ILE A 65 -23.04 13.59 -11.40
C ILE A 65 -23.91 14.50 -10.54
N GLY A 66 -25.19 14.18 -10.37
CA GLY A 66 -26.10 14.91 -9.46
C GLY A 66 -25.57 14.91 -8.02
N TRP A 67 -25.15 13.76 -7.50
CA TRP A 67 -24.54 13.67 -6.17
C TRP A 67 -23.26 14.48 -6.06
N ALA A 68 -22.40 14.48 -7.09
CA ALA A 68 -21.18 15.26 -7.09
C ALA A 68 -21.47 16.77 -6.97
N GLU A 69 -22.47 17.28 -7.70
CA GLU A 69 -22.90 18.68 -7.63
C GLU A 69 -23.56 19.01 -6.27
N GLU A 70 -24.35 18.09 -5.68
CA GLU A 70 -24.91 18.25 -4.33
C GLU A 70 -23.79 18.36 -3.29
N TRP A 71 -22.80 17.46 -3.33
CA TRP A 71 -21.63 17.50 -2.45
C TRP A 71 -20.81 18.77 -2.63
N TYR A 72 -20.62 19.22 -3.88
CA TYR A 72 -19.92 20.48 -4.14
C TYR A 72 -20.61 21.65 -3.42
N GLN A 73 -21.93 21.76 -3.55
CA GLN A 73 -22.70 22.82 -2.90
C GLN A 73 -22.56 22.77 -1.38
N MET A 74 -22.64 21.58 -0.79
CA MET A 74 -22.47 21.41 0.65
C MET A 74 -21.07 21.81 1.12
N HIS A 75 -20.04 21.30 0.47
CA HIS A 75 -18.65 21.59 0.85
C HIS A 75 -18.30 23.05 0.62
N GLN A 76 -18.84 23.69 -0.43
CA GLN A 76 -18.69 25.12 -0.67
C GLN A 76 -19.18 25.97 0.52
N LEU A 77 -20.28 25.56 1.18
CA LEU A 77 -20.79 26.27 2.36
C LEU A 77 -19.80 26.24 3.53
N ILE A 78 -19.13 25.13 3.74
CA ILE A 78 -18.16 24.93 4.83
C ILE A 78 -16.80 25.56 4.50
N PHE A 79 -16.24 25.25 3.31
CA PHE A 79 -14.93 25.73 2.89
C PHE A 79 -14.91 27.20 2.49
N LYS A 80 -16.10 27.78 2.16
CA LYS A 80 -16.24 29.13 1.59
C LYS A 80 -15.29 29.36 0.43
N ASP A 81 -15.16 28.35 -0.42
CA ASP A 81 -14.23 28.29 -1.55
C ASP A 81 -14.89 27.70 -2.78
N THR A 82 -14.29 27.91 -3.96
CA THR A 82 -14.79 27.43 -5.25
C THR A 82 -13.64 26.85 -6.07
N PHE A 83 -13.92 25.85 -6.87
CA PHE A 83 -12.95 25.32 -7.83
C PHE A 83 -12.71 26.34 -8.95
N GLN A 84 -11.44 26.61 -9.26
CA GLN A 84 -11.06 27.52 -10.35
C GLN A 84 -11.29 26.90 -11.73
N THR A 85 -11.20 25.58 -11.80
CA THR A 85 -11.44 24.75 -12.99
C THR A 85 -12.31 23.57 -12.57
N LYS A 86 -12.99 22.96 -13.54
CA LYS A 86 -13.74 21.72 -13.25
C LYS A 86 -12.83 20.66 -12.64
N ASN A 87 -13.28 20.07 -11.54
CA ASN A 87 -12.53 19.03 -10.85
C ASN A 87 -12.67 17.69 -11.60
N PRO A 88 -11.58 16.99 -11.93
CA PRO A 88 -11.66 15.70 -12.59
C PRO A 88 -12.06 14.58 -11.63
N ILE A 89 -13.00 13.74 -12.02
CA ILE A 89 -13.36 12.51 -11.31
C ILE A 89 -13.15 11.31 -12.25
N LEU A 90 -12.30 10.37 -11.89
CA LEU A 90 -12.12 9.10 -12.59
C LEU A 90 -12.99 8.04 -11.92
N LEU A 91 -14.05 7.62 -12.59
CA LEU A 91 -15.07 6.72 -12.07
C LEU A 91 -14.94 5.33 -12.69
N TYR A 92 -14.67 4.33 -11.86
CA TYR A 92 -14.60 2.92 -12.23
C TYR A 92 -15.90 2.21 -11.89
N THR A 93 -16.30 1.23 -12.69
CA THR A 93 -17.58 0.51 -12.49
C THR A 93 -17.58 -0.40 -11.27
N ASN A 94 -16.40 -0.74 -10.74
CA ASN A 94 -16.23 -1.61 -9.57
C ASN A 94 -14.80 -1.55 -9.02
N HIS A 95 -14.58 -2.12 -7.84
CA HIS A 95 -13.29 -2.10 -7.15
C HIS A 95 -12.20 -2.90 -7.89
N ALA A 96 -12.53 -4.01 -8.55
CA ALA A 96 -11.56 -4.81 -9.30
C ALA A 96 -10.99 -4.05 -10.53
N ASP A 97 -11.80 -3.19 -11.15
CA ASP A 97 -11.35 -2.27 -12.18
C ASP A 97 -10.52 -1.12 -11.60
N PHE A 98 -10.94 -0.56 -10.45
CA PHE A 98 -10.21 0.49 -9.76
C PHE A 98 -8.80 0.06 -9.35
N GLN A 99 -8.61 -1.19 -8.93
CA GLN A 99 -7.27 -1.73 -8.63
C GLN A 99 -6.31 -1.66 -9.83
N GLN A 100 -6.82 -1.58 -11.06
CA GLN A 100 -6.04 -1.49 -12.30
C GLN A 100 -5.70 -0.05 -12.72
N THR A 101 -6.20 0.98 -11.99
CA THR A 101 -5.97 2.39 -12.37
C THR A 101 -4.49 2.70 -12.55
N ASN A 102 -4.12 3.40 -13.63
CA ASN A 102 -2.77 3.91 -13.84
C ASN A 102 -2.59 5.34 -13.29
N ALA A 103 -3.67 5.96 -12.81
CA ALA A 103 -3.63 7.30 -12.22
C ALA A 103 -2.89 7.33 -10.88
N VAL A 104 -2.89 6.22 -10.14
CA VAL A 104 -2.16 6.05 -8.88
C VAL A 104 -1.06 5.02 -9.08
N SER A 105 0.17 5.31 -8.67
CA SER A 105 1.33 4.41 -8.85
C SER A 105 1.36 3.24 -7.87
N SER A 106 0.82 3.42 -6.65
CA SER A 106 0.76 2.36 -5.64
C SER A 106 -0.29 1.30 -5.96
N LEU A 107 -0.13 0.11 -5.39
CA LEU A 107 -1.17 -0.91 -5.40
C LEU A 107 -2.39 -0.41 -4.59
N ILE A 108 -3.58 -0.69 -5.09
CA ILE A 108 -4.85 -0.40 -4.43
C ILE A 108 -5.29 -1.63 -3.65
N GLY A 109 -5.37 -1.52 -2.32
CA GLY A 109 -5.88 -2.58 -1.44
C GLY A 109 -7.41 -2.59 -1.37
N GLU A 110 -7.99 -3.69 -0.89
CA GLU A 110 -9.45 -3.84 -0.78
C GLU A 110 -10.11 -2.73 0.06
N GLY A 111 -9.45 -2.26 1.12
CA GLY A 111 -9.99 -1.21 1.99
C GLY A 111 -9.90 0.23 1.44
N THR A 112 -9.41 0.42 0.21
CA THR A 112 -9.29 1.75 -0.40
C THR A 112 -10.58 2.08 -1.15
N GLY A 113 -11.43 2.95 -0.60
CA GLY A 113 -12.69 3.38 -1.22
C GLY A 113 -12.49 4.34 -2.38
N GLY A 114 -11.55 5.28 -2.24
CA GLY A 114 -11.18 6.28 -3.24
C GLY A 114 -9.78 6.82 -2.98
N VAL A 115 -9.32 7.69 -3.84
CA VAL A 115 -8.06 8.43 -3.70
C VAL A 115 -8.19 9.79 -4.37
N THR A 116 -7.87 10.85 -3.64
CA THR A 116 -7.75 12.18 -4.21
C THR A 116 -6.29 12.61 -4.24
N GLU A 117 -5.78 12.92 -5.42
CA GLU A 117 -4.39 13.34 -5.58
C GLU A 117 -4.26 14.86 -5.69
N SER A 118 -3.16 15.42 -5.18
CA SER A 118 -3.02 16.85 -4.94
C SER A 118 -2.77 17.69 -6.20
N LEU A 119 -1.89 17.26 -7.12
CA LEU A 119 -1.43 18.13 -8.21
C LEU A 119 -2.47 18.35 -9.32
N LYS A 120 -3.13 17.28 -9.77
CA LYS A 120 -4.24 17.40 -10.73
C LYS A 120 -5.57 17.56 -10.04
N GLN A 121 -5.60 17.46 -8.69
CA GLN A 121 -6.80 17.53 -7.86
C GLN A 121 -7.90 16.57 -8.33
N ARG A 122 -7.49 15.42 -8.90
CA ARG A 122 -8.43 14.43 -9.43
C ARG A 122 -8.84 13.45 -8.34
N VAL A 123 -10.13 13.19 -8.29
CA VAL A 123 -10.74 12.13 -7.51
C VAL A 123 -10.74 10.85 -8.34
N ILE A 124 -10.34 9.74 -7.75
CA ILE A 124 -10.27 8.43 -8.43
C ILE A 124 -10.99 7.43 -7.54
N MET A 125 -12.12 6.89 -7.98
CA MET A 125 -12.95 6.02 -7.15
C MET A 125 -13.74 4.99 -7.97
N PRO A 126 -14.11 3.85 -7.38
CA PRO A 126 -15.05 2.90 -7.97
C PRO A 126 -16.49 3.17 -7.50
N PHE A 127 -17.47 2.58 -8.17
CA PHE A 127 -18.72 2.26 -7.52
C PHE A 127 -18.51 1.18 -6.46
N ALA A 128 -19.18 1.35 -5.32
CA ALA A 128 -19.26 0.37 -4.24
C ALA A 128 -20.51 -0.51 -4.38
N PRO A 129 -20.61 -1.62 -3.65
CA PRO A 129 -21.78 -2.52 -3.70
C PRO A 129 -23.11 -1.84 -3.33
N THR A 130 -23.06 -0.73 -2.56
CA THR A 130 -24.26 0.04 -2.21
C THR A 130 -24.14 1.50 -2.69
N LEU A 131 -25.29 2.13 -2.96
CA LEU A 131 -25.35 3.54 -3.31
C LEU A 131 -24.91 4.43 -2.13
N TYR A 132 -25.24 4.02 -0.90
CA TYR A 132 -24.77 4.67 0.33
C TYR A 132 -23.25 4.78 0.37
N GLN A 133 -22.55 3.67 0.11
CA GLN A 133 -21.07 3.67 0.14
C GLN A 133 -20.49 4.53 -0.99
N THR A 134 -21.08 4.47 -2.17
CA THR A 134 -20.65 5.30 -3.31
C THR A 134 -20.84 6.79 -3.04
N ASP A 135 -22.01 7.19 -2.50
CA ASP A 135 -22.32 8.58 -2.13
C ASP A 135 -21.41 9.09 -1.00
N HIS A 136 -21.20 8.27 0.04
CA HIS A 136 -20.28 8.58 1.13
C HIS A 136 -18.84 8.77 0.63
N THR A 137 -18.31 7.80 -0.14
CA THR A 137 -16.94 7.89 -0.69
C THR A 137 -16.76 9.12 -1.56
N LEU A 138 -17.73 9.44 -2.42
CA LEU A 138 -17.70 10.64 -3.24
C LEU A 138 -17.65 11.91 -2.38
N GLY A 139 -18.50 12.00 -1.35
CA GLY A 139 -18.49 13.12 -0.40
C GLY A 139 -17.15 13.27 0.31
N HIS A 140 -16.58 12.17 0.78
CA HIS A 140 -15.28 12.09 1.46
C HIS A 140 -14.15 12.59 0.54
N GLU A 141 -14.04 12.05 -0.67
CA GLU A 141 -12.98 12.41 -1.62
C GLU A 141 -13.09 13.87 -2.10
N LEU A 142 -14.31 14.39 -2.23
CA LEU A 142 -14.50 15.78 -2.57
C LEU A 142 -14.09 16.75 -1.46
N VAL A 143 -14.14 16.34 -0.18
CA VAL A 143 -13.52 17.12 0.91
C VAL A 143 -12.02 17.26 0.66
N HIS A 144 -11.32 16.19 0.30
CA HIS A 144 -9.89 16.26 -0.04
C HIS A 144 -9.63 17.18 -1.25
N ALA A 145 -10.50 17.15 -2.28
CA ALA A 145 -10.38 18.06 -3.40
C ALA A 145 -10.48 19.54 -2.96
N PHE A 146 -11.40 19.87 -2.05
CA PHE A 146 -11.50 21.22 -1.46
C PHE A 146 -10.30 21.55 -0.55
N GLN A 147 -9.82 20.61 0.26
CA GLN A 147 -8.61 20.79 1.08
C GLN A 147 -7.41 21.13 0.20
N TYR A 148 -7.16 20.38 -0.87
CA TYR A 148 -6.06 20.65 -1.80
C TYR A 148 -6.27 21.95 -2.59
N ASN A 149 -7.49 22.25 -3.05
CA ASN A 149 -7.79 23.52 -3.71
C ASN A 149 -7.42 24.70 -2.81
N LYS A 150 -7.70 24.60 -1.50
CA LYS A 150 -7.40 25.63 -0.52
C LYS A 150 -5.92 25.76 -0.22
N LEU A 151 -5.21 24.64 -0.06
CA LEU A 151 -3.81 24.60 0.36
C LEU A 151 -2.82 24.93 -0.77
N LEU A 152 -3.17 24.62 -2.03
CA LEU A 152 -2.26 24.72 -3.18
C LEU A 152 -2.48 25.97 -4.03
N ARG A 153 -3.34 26.88 -3.61
CA ARG A 153 -3.52 28.17 -4.27
C ARG A 153 -2.24 28.98 -4.23
N SER A 154 -1.91 29.59 -5.36
CA SER A 154 -0.68 30.34 -5.59
C SER A 154 -0.67 31.75 -4.97
N ASP A 155 -1.70 32.16 -4.25
CA ASP A 155 -1.83 33.49 -3.68
C ASP A 155 -1.25 33.60 -2.27
N SER A 156 0.06 33.69 -2.19
CA SER A 156 0.85 34.26 -1.08
C SER A 156 0.70 33.71 0.35
N THR A 157 -0.03 32.64 0.62
CA THR A 157 -0.10 32.01 1.93
C THR A 157 0.80 30.77 2.00
N ASN A 158 1.78 30.76 2.94
CA ASN A 158 2.67 29.62 3.17
C ASN A 158 1.97 28.49 3.93
N TYR A 159 0.92 27.93 3.36
CA TYR A 159 0.30 26.71 3.90
C TYR A 159 1.26 25.52 3.77
N SER A 160 1.38 24.73 4.83
CA SER A 160 2.14 23.49 4.81
C SER A 160 1.23 22.32 5.16
N ILE A 161 1.07 21.39 4.22
CA ILE A 161 0.34 20.14 4.47
C ILE A 161 0.99 19.31 5.59
N ASN A 162 2.30 19.47 5.80
CA ASN A 162 3.03 18.76 6.86
C ASN A 162 2.65 19.21 8.28
N ASN A 163 2.00 20.36 8.42
CA ASN A 163 1.50 20.86 9.69
C ASN A 163 0.14 20.24 10.07
N LEU A 164 -0.54 19.61 9.12
CA LEU A 164 -1.84 19.02 9.31
C LEU A 164 -1.70 17.56 9.80
N PRO A 165 -2.16 17.23 11.02
CA PRO A 165 -2.18 15.84 11.46
C PRO A 165 -3.21 15.04 10.67
N LEU A 166 -2.93 13.75 10.42
CA LEU A 166 -3.77 12.90 9.57
C LEU A 166 -5.22 12.81 10.08
N TRP A 167 -5.45 12.76 11.40
CA TRP A 167 -6.80 12.77 11.96
C TRP A 167 -7.61 14.02 11.60
N MET A 168 -6.92 15.16 11.38
CA MET A 168 -7.57 16.42 11.00
C MET A 168 -8.03 16.37 9.54
N VAL A 169 -7.21 15.82 8.66
CA VAL A 169 -7.48 15.69 7.21
C VAL A 169 -8.57 14.66 6.97
N GLU A 170 -8.35 13.42 7.41
CA GLU A 170 -9.25 12.29 7.20
C GLU A 170 -10.54 12.38 8.04
N GLY A 171 -10.39 12.79 9.29
CA GLY A 171 -11.55 12.98 10.18
C GLY A 171 -12.48 14.10 9.73
N MET A 172 -11.96 15.15 9.08
CA MET A 172 -12.78 16.18 8.43
C MET A 172 -13.59 15.59 7.27
N ALA A 173 -12.95 14.76 6.44
CA ALA A 173 -13.60 14.11 5.33
C ALA A 173 -14.73 13.17 5.81
N GLU A 174 -14.51 12.40 6.87
CA GLU A 174 -15.54 11.56 7.51
C GLU A 174 -16.70 12.41 8.11
N TYR A 175 -16.35 13.45 8.86
CA TYR A 175 -17.37 14.28 9.51
C TYR A 175 -18.24 15.01 8.49
N LEU A 176 -17.65 15.56 7.44
CA LEU A 176 -18.38 16.29 6.41
C LEU A 176 -19.17 15.38 5.45
N SER A 177 -18.90 14.06 5.43
CA SER A 177 -19.60 13.10 4.57
C SER A 177 -20.59 12.20 5.31
N ILE A 178 -20.41 11.95 6.63
CA ILE A 178 -21.31 11.12 7.46
C ILE A 178 -22.10 11.97 8.47
N GLY A 179 -21.47 13.01 9.04
CA GLY A 179 -22.06 13.83 10.09
C GLY A 179 -21.71 13.31 11.50
N SER A 180 -22.61 13.65 12.45
CA SER A 180 -22.44 13.36 13.87
C SER A 180 -23.22 12.14 14.37
N VAL A 181 -24.04 11.52 13.55
CA VAL A 181 -24.77 10.29 13.91
C VAL A 181 -24.12 9.11 13.17
N ASP A 182 -23.28 8.40 13.89
CA ASP A 182 -22.58 7.22 13.39
C ASP A 182 -22.40 6.18 14.49
N PRO A 183 -23.24 5.12 14.52
CA PRO A 183 -23.17 4.05 15.51
C PRO A 183 -21.80 3.34 15.53
N ASN A 184 -21.12 3.25 14.38
CA ASN A 184 -19.82 2.61 14.26
C ASN A 184 -18.71 3.45 14.95
N THR A 185 -18.60 4.74 14.65
CA THR A 185 -17.65 5.63 15.35
C THR A 185 -17.97 5.76 16.84
N SER A 186 -19.25 5.85 17.18
CA SER A 186 -19.71 5.87 18.57
C SER A 186 -19.34 4.60 19.35
N MET A 187 -19.37 3.44 18.69
CA MET A 187 -18.88 2.17 19.25
C MET A 187 -17.40 2.25 19.64
N TRP A 188 -16.55 2.84 18.78
CA TRP A 188 -15.12 3.04 19.07
C TRP A 188 -14.89 3.99 20.25
N MET A 189 -15.68 5.06 20.36
CA MET A 189 -15.60 6.00 21.48
C MET A 189 -16.01 5.34 22.81
N ARG A 190 -17.11 4.55 22.81
CA ARG A 190 -17.54 3.78 23.97
C ARG A 190 -16.49 2.74 24.40
N ASP A 191 -15.90 2.02 23.43
CA ASP A 191 -14.81 1.06 23.69
C ASP A 191 -13.58 1.74 24.30
N ALA A 192 -13.20 2.91 23.81
CA ALA A 192 -12.06 3.66 24.34
C ALA A 192 -12.29 4.11 25.80
N LEU A 193 -13.52 4.53 26.15
CA LEU A 193 -13.89 4.90 27.51
C LEU A 193 -13.91 3.69 28.46
N LEU A 194 -14.58 2.59 28.06
CA LEU A 194 -14.68 1.36 28.84
C LEU A 194 -13.32 0.80 29.23
N ASN A 195 -12.38 0.85 28.31
CA ASN A 195 -11.04 0.34 28.49
C ASN A 195 -10.03 1.39 28.99
N LYS A 196 -10.49 2.58 29.42
CA LYS A 196 -9.65 3.68 29.93
C LYS A 196 -8.52 4.09 28.98
N ARG A 197 -8.80 4.06 27.67
CA ARG A 197 -7.84 4.34 26.60
C ARG A 197 -8.26 5.55 25.75
N PHE A 198 -9.16 6.40 26.26
CA PHE A 198 -9.59 7.59 25.52
C PHE A 198 -8.41 8.54 25.31
N PRO A 199 -8.06 8.89 24.05
CA PRO A 199 -6.85 9.63 23.74
C PRO A 199 -6.96 11.12 24.10
N SER A 200 -5.82 11.76 24.34
CA SER A 200 -5.70 13.20 24.16
C SER A 200 -5.55 13.52 22.66
N ILE A 201 -5.75 14.78 22.26
CA ILE A 201 -5.58 15.20 20.86
C ILE A 201 -4.13 14.96 20.37
N LYS A 202 -3.13 15.08 21.27
CA LYS A 202 -1.72 14.80 20.92
C LYS A 202 -1.47 13.31 20.66
N ASP A 203 -2.18 12.42 21.36
CA ASP A 203 -2.06 10.98 21.17
C ASP A 203 -2.55 10.53 19.78
N LEU A 204 -3.46 11.30 19.14
CA LEU A 204 -3.98 11.01 17.80
C LEU A 204 -2.91 11.08 16.69
N ALA A 205 -1.73 11.65 16.98
CA ALA A 205 -0.57 11.57 16.10
C ALA A 205 -0.05 10.12 15.94
N ASN A 206 -0.35 9.24 16.90
CA ASN A 206 -0.03 7.82 16.82
C ASN A 206 -1.12 7.05 16.05
N VAL A 207 -1.07 7.12 14.72
CA VAL A 207 -2.05 6.51 13.81
C VAL A 207 -2.14 4.98 13.93
N SER A 208 -1.11 4.32 14.44
CA SER A 208 -1.12 2.87 14.67
C SER A 208 -1.95 2.48 15.90
N GLU A 209 -2.13 3.40 16.84
CA GLU A 209 -2.91 3.21 18.06
C GLU A 209 -4.33 3.75 17.92
N TYR A 210 -4.47 4.92 17.24
CA TYR A 210 -5.73 5.63 17.08
C TYR A 210 -6.04 5.85 15.61
N PHE A 211 -7.03 5.14 15.12
CA PHE A 211 -7.41 5.19 13.69
C PHE A 211 -7.94 6.58 13.32
N PRO A 212 -7.25 7.30 12.41
CA PRO A 212 -7.46 8.74 12.20
C PRO A 212 -8.87 9.09 11.71
N TYR A 213 -9.51 8.22 10.93
CA TYR A 213 -10.87 8.42 10.40
C TYR A 213 -11.88 8.51 11.55
N ARG A 214 -11.96 7.48 12.39
CA ARG A 214 -12.95 7.40 13.48
C ARG A 214 -12.72 8.41 14.59
N TYR A 215 -11.49 8.50 15.11
CA TYR A 215 -11.18 9.47 16.18
C TYR A 215 -11.20 10.90 15.65
N GLY A 216 -10.80 11.12 14.39
CA GLY A 216 -10.88 12.42 13.73
C GLY A 216 -12.31 12.88 13.52
N GLN A 217 -13.20 12.00 12.99
CA GLN A 217 -14.64 12.27 12.88
C GLN A 217 -15.24 12.66 14.24
N ALA A 218 -14.97 11.87 15.28
CA ALA A 218 -15.51 12.14 16.62
C ALA A 218 -15.05 13.48 17.19
N LEU A 219 -13.79 13.86 16.96
CA LEU A 219 -13.26 15.15 17.41
C LEU A 219 -13.84 16.32 16.61
N TRP A 220 -13.94 16.20 15.26
CA TRP A 220 -14.58 17.23 14.45
C TRP A 220 -16.07 17.40 14.73
N ALA A 221 -16.79 16.30 14.94
CA ALA A 221 -18.19 16.33 15.38
C ALA A 221 -18.35 17.07 16.73
N PHE A 222 -17.45 16.78 17.71
CA PHE A 222 -17.42 17.50 18.99
C PHE A 222 -17.17 18.99 18.80
N ILE A 223 -16.19 19.38 17.96
CA ILE A 223 -15.84 20.77 17.67
C ILE A 223 -17.00 21.47 16.95
N GLY A 224 -17.49 20.92 15.85
CA GLY A 224 -18.56 21.49 15.05
C GLY A 224 -19.87 21.65 15.81
N LYS A 225 -20.26 20.63 16.59
CA LYS A 225 -21.48 20.67 17.41
C LYS A 225 -21.37 21.61 18.61
N THR A 226 -20.18 21.83 19.16
CA THR A 226 -19.99 22.69 20.35
C THR A 226 -19.87 24.17 19.97
N TRP A 227 -19.08 24.51 18.94
CA TRP A 227 -18.82 25.90 18.54
C TRP A 227 -19.44 26.30 17.19
N GLY A 228 -20.10 25.36 16.50
CA GLY A 228 -20.65 25.55 15.16
C GLY A 228 -19.65 25.22 14.06
N ASP A 229 -20.14 24.72 12.93
CA ASP A 229 -19.29 24.25 11.80
C ASP A 229 -18.50 25.36 11.14
N THR A 230 -18.85 26.63 11.34
CA THR A 230 -18.08 27.78 10.84
C THR A 230 -16.67 27.87 11.42
N ILE A 231 -16.37 27.18 12.52
CA ILE A 231 -15.05 27.11 13.15
C ILE A 231 -14.07 26.18 12.42
N ILE A 232 -14.58 25.26 11.58
CA ILE A 232 -13.79 24.22 10.93
C ILE A 232 -12.68 24.84 10.07
N MET A 233 -13.03 25.73 9.19
CA MET A 233 -12.05 26.34 8.27
C MET A 233 -11.02 27.23 8.98
N PRO A 234 -11.39 28.13 9.91
CA PRO A 234 -10.39 28.86 10.69
C PRO A 234 -9.38 27.98 11.42
N LEU A 235 -9.83 26.85 11.98
CA LEU A 235 -8.93 25.92 12.67
C LEU A 235 -8.02 25.18 11.69
N PHE A 236 -8.56 24.73 10.55
CA PHE A 236 -7.82 24.02 9.51
C PHE A 236 -6.72 24.91 8.90
N GLU A 237 -7.09 26.14 8.45
CA GLU A 237 -6.16 27.08 7.81
C GLU A 237 -5.04 27.52 8.77
N LYS A 238 -5.39 27.85 10.02
CA LYS A 238 -4.38 28.23 11.02
C LYS A 238 -3.47 27.07 11.39
N THR A 239 -3.98 25.82 11.40
CA THR A 239 -3.14 24.65 11.61
C THR A 239 -2.17 24.47 10.44
N ALA A 240 -2.60 24.64 9.20
CA ALA A 240 -1.73 24.57 8.03
C ALA A 240 -0.64 25.66 8.02
N LEU A 241 -0.93 26.84 8.59
CA LEU A 241 0.03 27.95 8.69
C LEU A 241 1.03 27.79 9.85
N TRP A 242 0.53 27.48 11.05
CA TRP A 242 1.31 27.63 12.29
C TRP A 242 1.44 26.33 13.11
N GLY A 243 0.80 25.26 12.68
CA GLY A 243 0.69 24.01 13.43
C GLY A 243 -0.44 24.00 14.46
N LEU A 244 -0.76 22.80 14.94
CA LEU A 244 -1.98 22.50 15.70
C LEU A 244 -2.10 23.29 17.03
N ASP A 245 -1.05 23.31 17.85
CA ASP A 245 -1.11 23.93 19.19
C ASP A 245 -1.37 25.44 19.08
N VAL A 246 -0.71 26.13 18.13
CA VAL A 246 -0.89 27.57 17.92
C VAL A 246 -2.28 27.87 17.33
N ALA A 247 -2.74 27.00 16.42
CA ALA A 247 -4.06 27.16 15.83
C ALA A 247 -5.18 27.04 16.86
N ILE A 248 -5.12 26.03 17.76
CA ILE A 248 -6.09 25.84 18.84
C ILE A 248 -6.11 27.05 19.77
N ASP A 249 -4.95 27.53 20.22
CA ASP A 249 -4.87 28.72 21.09
C ASP A 249 -5.46 29.97 20.41
N SER A 250 -5.14 30.16 19.13
CA SER A 250 -5.64 31.31 18.34
C SER A 250 -7.13 31.27 18.03
N VAL A 251 -7.73 30.06 17.93
CA VAL A 251 -9.15 29.93 17.57
C VAL A 251 -10.05 29.87 18.79
N PHE A 252 -9.60 29.16 19.85
CA PHE A 252 -10.43 28.89 21.03
C PHE A 252 -10.02 29.68 22.25
N HIS A 253 -8.85 30.33 22.26
CA HIS A 253 -8.25 31.05 23.38
C HIS A 253 -7.92 30.19 24.59
N PHE A 254 -7.63 28.89 24.36
CA PHE A 254 -7.15 27.93 25.34
C PHE A 254 -6.27 26.86 24.64
N ASN A 255 -5.51 26.11 25.41
CA ASN A 255 -4.52 25.17 24.89
C ASN A 255 -5.13 23.82 24.49
N THR A 256 -4.35 23.02 23.73
CA THR A 256 -4.72 21.68 23.25
C THR A 256 -5.09 20.70 24.37
N GLN A 257 -4.47 20.82 25.55
CA GLN A 257 -4.78 19.96 26.71
C GLN A 257 -6.18 20.24 27.24
N THR A 258 -6.58 21.52 27.33
CA THR A 258 -7.92 21.93 27.72
C THR A 258 -8.98 21.38 26.75
N LEU A 259 -8.75 21.54 25.42
CA LEU A 259 -9.65 20.99 24.41
C LEU A 259 -9.77 19.46 24.54
N SER A 260 -8.68 18.76 24.77
CA SER A 260 -8.67 17.31 25.02
C SER A 260 -9.52 16.91 26.24
N GLY A 261 -9.38 17.67 27.33
CA GLY A 261 -10.16 17.46 28.56
C GLY A 261 -11.67 17.69 28.34
N MET A 262 -12.02 18.75 27.60
CA MET A 262 -13.42 19.06 27.26
C MET A 262 -14.05 17.95 26.39
N TRP A 263 -13.34 17.49 25.35
CA TRP A 263 -13.79 16.38 24.50
C TRP A 263 -14.00 15.09 25.28
N LYS A 264 -13.04 14.73 26.14
CA LYS A 264 -13.16 13.55 27.01
C LYS A 264 -14.37 13.67 27.94
N THR A 265 -14.52 14.79 28.61
CA THR A 265 -15.64 15.03 29.56
C THR A 265 -16.99 14.98 28.87
N ALA A 266 -17.13 15.60 27.68
CA ALA A 266 -18.35 15.53 26.90
C ALA A 266 -18.70 14.07 26.54
N THR A 267 -17.69 13.31 26.10
CA THR A 267 -17.86 11.91 25.71
C THR A 267 -18.24 11.02 26.90
N GLU A 268 -17.57 11.21 28.05
CA GLU A 268 -17.93 10.51 29.31
C GLU A 268 -19.35 10.82 29.75
N ASN A 269 -19.75 12.09 29.79
CA ASN A 269 -21.08 12.51 30.24
C ASN A 269 -22.17 11.97 29.31
N HIS A 270 -21.98 12.01 28.01
CA HIS A 270 -22.95 11.52 27.04
C HIS A 270 -23.17 10.02 27.16
N TYR A 271 -22.09 9.22 27.18
CA TYR A 271 -22.23 7.76 27.20
C TYR A 271 -22.47 7.18 28.60
N LYS A 272 -22.28 7.94 29.70
CA LYS A 272 -22.53 7.50 31.08
C LYS A 272 -23.96 6.98 31.29
N GLN A 273 -24.95 7.58 30.63
CA GLN A 273 -26.36 7.14 30.74
C GLN A 273 -26.60 5.73 30.21
N PHE A 274 -25.74 5.24 29.28
CA PHE A 274 -25.81 3.92 28.68
C PHE A 274 -24.93 2.91 29.43
N MET A 275 -23.95 3.37 30.22
CA MET A 275 -23.06 2.54 31.04
C MET A 275 -23.70 2.24 32.42
N LYS A 276 -24.76 1.43 32.41
CA LYS A 276 -25.33 0.94 33.67
C LYS A 276 -24.38 -0.03 34.36
N ASP A 277 -24.54 -0.25 35.68
CA ASP A 277 -23.64 -1.01 36.57
C ASP A 277 -23.40 -2.49 36.21
N SER A 278 -23.92 -2.98 35.10
CA SER A 278 -23.73 -4.35 34.65
C SER A 278 -22.69 -4.40 33.55
N VAL A 279 -21.60 -5.10 33.82
CA VAL A 279 -20.69 -5.57 32.77
C VAL A 279 -21.44 -6.60 31.92
N TYR A 280 -21.88 -6.21 30.73
CA TYR A 280 -22.57 -7.12 29.80
C TYR A 280 -21.57 -8.11 29.24
N THR A 281 -21.53 -9.31 29.82
CA THR A 281 -20.75 -10.42 29.28
C THR A 281 -21.42 -10.91 27.99
N PRO A 282 -20.68 -11.01 26.88
CA PRO A 282 -21.25 -11.56 25.65
C PRO A 282 -21.80 -12.97 25.87
N VAL A 283 -22.97 -13.24 25.27
CA VAL A 283 -23.68 -14.53 25.40
C VAL A 283 -22.93 -15.62 24.66
N GLY A 284 -22.83 -16.80 25.28
CA GLY A 284 -22.17 -17.97 24.70
C GLY A 284 -20.69 -18.08 25.02
N ASN A 285 -19.99 -18.91 24.25
CA ASN A 285 -18.59 -19.21 24.44
C ASN A 285 -17.72 -18.39 23.49
N LYS A 286 -16.67 -17.76 24.03
CA LYS A 286 -15.60 -17.14 23.24
C LYS A 286 -14.76 -18.22 22.56
N ILE A 287 -14.94 -18.40 21.27
CA ILE A 287 -14.29 -19.46 20.50
C ILE A 287 -12.97 -19.00 19.86
N ILE A 288 -12.96 -17.80 19.25
CA ILE A 288 -11.75 -17.25 18.62
C ILE A 288 -11.43 -15.91 19.28
N SER A 289 -10.16 -15.76 19.67
CA SER A 289 -9.59 -14.57 20.31
C SER A 289 -8.10 -14.46 20.00
N GLU A 290 -7.38 -13.51 20.59
CA GLU A 290 -5.91 -13.42 20.47
C GLU A 290 -5.17 -14.72 20.88
N LYS A 291 -5.75 -15.58 21.71
CA LYS A 291 -5.12 -16.82 22.18
C LYS A 291 -4.93 -17.85 21.04
N ASN A 292 -5.91 -17.97 20.16
CA ASN A 292 -5.92 -18.96 19.07
C ASN A 292 -6.06 -18.32 17.68
N GLY A 293 -6.52 -17.08 17.57
CA GLY A 293 -6.53 -16.23 16.40
C GLY A 293 -5.56 -15.06 16.52
N SER A 294 -6.08 -13.83 16.34
CA SER A 294 -5.37 -12.55 16.49
C SER A 294 -6.31 -11.50 17.10
N SER A 295 -5.93 -10.22 17.04
CA SER A 295 -6.82 -9.09 17.38
C SER A 295 -7.95 -8.90 16.36
N THR A 296 -7.75 -9.33 15.11
CA THR A 296 -8.73 -9.20 14.02
C THR A 296 -9.18 -10.59 13.57
N ASN A 297 -10.41 -10.98 13.97
CA ASN A 297 -11.03 -12.23 13.55
C ASN A 297 -12.46 -11.89 13.10
N VAL A 298 -12.71 -11.96 11.79
CA VAL A 298 -13.92 -11.41 11.17
C VAL A 298 -14.60 -12.40 10.22
N SER A 299 -15.83 -12.06 9.80
CA SER A 299 -16.64 -12.80 8.84
C SER A 299 -16.81 -14.26 9.23
N PRO A 300 -17.35 -14.57 10.44
CA PRO A 300 -17.55 -15.95 10.89
C PRO A 300 -18.56 -16.66 10.00
N SER A 301 -18.26 -17.92 9.64
CA SER A 301 -19.16 -18.78 8.87
C SER A 301 -19.18 -20.20 9.45
N LEU A 302 -20.30 -20.62 10.02
CA LEU A 302 -20.50 -21.97 10.56
C LEU A 302 -20.82 -22.95 9.42
N SER A 303 -20.24 -24.15 9.51
CA SER A 303 -20.63 -25.23 8.61
C SER A 303 -22.06 -25.70 8.90
N PRO A 304 -22.83 -26.18 7.90
CA PRO A 304 -24.18 -26.66 8.08
C PRO A 304 -24.36 -27.68 9.19
N ASP A 305 -23.37 -28.55 9.43
CA ASP A 305 -23.36 -29.56 10.50
C ASP A 305 -22.85 -29.05 11.86
N GLY A 306 -22.48 -27.75 11.94
CA GLY A 306 -22.00 -27.12 13.16
C GLY A 306 -20.67 -27.61 13.67
N LYS A 307 -19.85 -28.29 12.86
CA LYS A 307 -18.53 -28.80 13.27
C LYS A 307 -17.42 -27.79 13.05
N TYR A 308 -17.49 -27.01 11.97
CA TYR A 308 -16.44 -26.11 11.55
C TYR A 308 -16.88 -24.66 11.61
N LEU A 309 -15.92 -23.81 11.93
CA LEU A 309 -16.01 -22.34 11.86
C LEU A 309 -14.95 -21.84 10.89
N ALA A 310 -15.35 -21.22 9.79
CA ALA A 310 -14.48 -20.47 8.91
C ALA A 310 -14.44 -19.00 9.33
N PHE A 311 -13.29 -18.35 9.26
CA PHE A 311 -13.14 -16.93 9.56
C PHE A 311 -11.84 -16.38 8.95
N PHE A 312 -11.79 -15.07 8.73
CA PHE A 312 -10.57 -14.38 8.30
C PHE A 312 -9.84 -13.79 9.51
N SER A 313 -8.50 -13.87 9.48
CA SER A 313 -7.66 -13.36 10.58
C SER A 313 -6.28 -12.94 10.10
N ASP A 314 -5.75 -11.86 10.71
CA ASP A 314 -4.38 -11.35 10.53
C ASP A 314 -3.34 -12.07 11.42
N LYS A 315 -3.67 -13.25 11.92
CA LYS A 315 -2.77 -14.10 12.73
C LYS A 315 -1.40 -14.33 12.09
N SER A 316 -1.32 -14.26 10.78
CA SER A 316 -0.07 -14.47 10.02
C SER A 316 0.84 -13.26 9.96
N VAL A 317 0.51 -12.16 10.62
CA VAL A 317 1.29 -10.92 10.73
C VAL A 317 1.37 -10.11 9.42
N PHE A 318 1.62 -10.76 8.28
CA PHE A 318 1.83 -10.09 6.99
C PHE A 318 0.63 -10.18 6.05
N THR A 319 -0.27 -11.13 6.32
CA THR A 319 -1.42 -11.41 5.47
C THR A 319 -2.63 -11.66 6.33
N LEU A 320 -3.77 -11.24 5.84
CA LEU A 320 -5.04 -11.72 6.33
C LEU A 320 -5.34 -13.02 5.61
N ASP A 321 -5.53 -14.09 6.37
CA ASP A 321 -5.71 -15.45 5.86
C ASP A 321 -7.07 -16.02 6.30
N LEU A 322 -7.57 -16.97 5.51
CA LEU A 322 -8.74 -17.77 5.88
C LEU A 322 -8.31 -18.94 6.79
N PHE A 323 -8.98 -19.04 7.95
CA PHE A 323 -8.78 -20.12 8.90
C PHE A 323 -10.05 -20.95 9.03
N ILE A 324 -9.86 -22.28 9.17
CA ILE A 324 -10.92 -23.21 9.54
C ILE A 324 -10.58 -23.75 10.93
N ALA A 325 -11.53 -23.61 11.86
CA ALA A 325 -11.41 -24.11 13.23
C ALA A 325 -12.52 -25.10 13.56
N ASP A 326 -12.31 -25.90 14.58
CA ASP A 326 -13.38 -26.65 15.25
C ASP A 326 -14.32 -25.64 15.97
N ALA A 327 -15.59 -25.68 15.65
CA ALA A 327 -16.57 -24.68 16.12
C ALA A 327 -16.83 -24.73 17.64
N ARG A 328 -16.52 -25.85 18.32
CA ARG A 328 -16.73 -26.01 19.76
C ARG A 328 -15.52 -25.62 20.59
N THR A 329 -14.33 -25.91 20.08
CA THR A 329 -13.06 -25.73 20.83
C THR A 329 -12.24 -24.53 20.36
N GLY A 330 -12.50 -24.00 19.16
CA GLY A 330 -11.71 -22.96 18.52
C GLY A 330 -10.31 -23.42 18.08
N LYS A 331 -10.05 -24.74 18.10
CA LYS A 331 -8.77 -25.28 17.62
C LYS A 331 -8.67 -25.11 16.11
N ILE A 332 -7.63 -24.39 15.64
CA ILE A 332 -7.37 -24.23 14.23
C ILE A 332 -7.04 -25.59 13.61
N ILE A 333 -7.78 -25.95 12.56
CA ILE A 333 -7.62 -27.21 11.83
C ILE A 333 -6.85 -26.96 10.54
N LYS A 334 -7.21 -25.91 9.80
CA LYS A 334 -6.63 -25.58 8.49
C LYS A 334 -6.42 -24.07 8.34
N LYS A 335 -5.49 -23.72 7.45
CA LYS A 335 -5.19 -22.35 7.06
C LYS A 335 -5.03 -22.27 5.54
N PHE A 336 -5.65 -21.27 4.93
CA PHE A 336 -5.47 -20.90 3.53
C PHE A 336 -4.85 -19.50 3.45
N SER A 337 -3.69 -19.42 2.80
CA SER A 337 -3.02 -18.16 2.53
C SER A 337 -3.20 -17.76 1.07
N SER A 338 -3.56 -16.50 0.83
CA SER A 338 -3.82 -15.97 -0.51
C SER A 338 -2.60 -16.03 -1.42
N LEU A 339 -1.44 -15.67 -0.91
CA LEU A 339 -0.33 -15.20 -1.73
C LEU A 339 0.84 -16.17 -1.83
N THR A 340 0.92 -17.17 -0.96
CA THR A 340 2.09 -18.08 -0.96
C THR A 340 1.87 -19.39 -1.70
N ARG A 341 0.65 -19.70 -2.15
CA ARG A 341 0.31 -20.99 -2.77
C ARG A 341 -0.44 -20.92 -4.09
N ASN A 342 -1.11 -19.80 -4.41
CA ASN A 342 -1.82 -19.65 -5.68
C ASN A 342 -1.54 -18.28 -6.30
N SER A 343 -0.69 -18.25 -7.30
CA SER A 343 -0.28 -17.04 -8.02
C SER A 343 -1.36 -16.41 -8.89
N GLU A 344 -2.51 -17.05 -9.01
CA GLU A 344 -3.68 -16.52 -9.73
C GLU A 344 -4.58 -15.68 -8.82
N ILE A 345 -4.39 -15.74 -7.49
CA ILE A 345 -5.13 -14.93 -6.53
C ILE A 345 -4.30 -13.70 -6.19
N ASP A 346 -4.81 -12.53 -6.52
CA ASP A 346 -4.18 -11.24 -6.21
C ASP A 346 -4.46 -10.82 -4.77
N ASP A 347 -5.71 -10.96 -4.28
CA ASP A 347 -6.12 -10.67 -2.89
C ASP A 347 -7.43 -11.41 -2.53
N PHE A 348 -7.78 -11.43 -1.23
CA PHE A 348 -9.07 -11.91 -0.74
C PHE A 348 -10.05 -10.75 -0.62
N SER A 349 -11.32 -10.96 -0.97
CA SER A 349 -12.40 -10.06 -0.63
C SER A 349 -12.99 -10.49 0.72
N PHE A 350 -12.61 -9.79 1.80
CA PHE A 350 -12.93 -10.21 3.18
C PHE A 350 -13.57 -9.11 4.03
N ILE A 351 -13.44 -7.83 3.61
CA ILE A 351 -13.96 -6.70 4.41
C ILE A 351 -15.48 -6.73 4.41
N GLU A 352 -16.08 -6.90 3.24
CA GLU A 352 -17.54 -6.87 3.06
C GLU A 352 -18.11 -8.17 2.50
N SER A 353 -17.28 -9.18 2.33
CA SER A 353 -17.69 -10.48 1.84
C SER A 353 -17.30 -11.60 2.79
N GLY A 354 -18.27 -12.33 3.29
CA GLY A 354 -18.05 -13.61 3.96
C GLY A 354 -17.88 -14.73 2.95
N GLY A 355 -17.74 -15.94 3.46
CA GLY A 355 -17.79 -17.15 2.65
C GLY A 355 -18.94 -18.06 3.11
N THR A 356 -19.21 -19.08 2.32
CA THR A 356 -20.29 -20.03 2.53
C THR A 356 -19.82 -21.47 2.42
N TRP A 357 -20.45 -22.36 3.16
CA TRP A 357 -20.18 -23.79 3.12
C TRP A 357 -21.08 -24.51 2.13
N SER A 358 -20.57 -25.55 1.49
CA SER A 358 -21.41 -26.51 0.79
C SER A 358 -22.35 -27.24 1.76
N PRO A 359 -23.56 -27.68 1.33
CA PRO A 359 -24.52 -28.35 2.23
C PRO A 359 -23.98 -29.57 2.94
N ASP A 360 -23.02 -30.26 2.36
CA ASP A 360 -22.35 -31.43 2.94
C ASP A 360 -21.17 -31.09 3.88
N SER A 361 -20.93 -29.79 4.15
CA SER A 361 -19.86 -29.26 5.01
C SER A 361 -18.43 -29.64 4.56
N LYS A 362 -18.19 -30.02 3.30
CA LYS A 362 -16.89 -30.44 2.80
C LYS A 362 -16.13 -29.37 2.03
N LYS A 363 -16.84 -28.39 1.50
CA LYS A 363 -16.26 -27.30 0.72
C LYS A 363 -16.61 -25.96 1.32
N PHE A 364 -15.68 -25.02 1.21
CA PHE A 364 -15.90 -23.63 1.58
C PHE A 364 -15.65 -22.74 0.36
N ALA A 365 -16.61 -21.87 0.04
CA ALA A 365 -16.54 -20.94 -1.07
C ALA A 365 -16.46 -19.49 -0.56
N PHE A 366 -15.58 -18.69 -1.14
CA PHE A 366 -15.37 -17.27 -0.81
C PHE A 366 -14.88 -16.49 -2.03
N VAL A 367 -14.95 -15.17 -1.96
CA VAL A 367 -14.62 -14.29 -3.08
C VAL A 367 -13.14 -13.88 -3.03
N VAL A 368 -12.49 -13.88 -4.19
CA VAL A 368 -11.10 -13.44 -4.37
C VAL A 368 -10.99 -12.47 -5.54
N TYR A 369 -9.99 -11.59 -5.49
CA TYR A 369 -9.55 -10.82 -6.64
C TYR A 369 -8.57 -11.65 -7.46
N SER A 370 -8.81 -11.76 -8.74
CA SER A 370 -7.98 -12.54 -9.66
C SER A 370 -8.03 -11.95 -11.06
N GLN A 371 -6.89 -11.50 -11.56
CA GLN A 371 -6.75 -10.98 -12.93
C GLN A 371 -7.77 -9.88 -13.30
N GLY A 372 -7.97 -8.92 -12.37
CA GLY A 372 -8.80 -7.75 -12.59
C GLY A 372 -10.31 -7.97 -12.47
N ARG A 373 -10.74 -9.06 -11.83
CA ARG A 373 -12.14 -9.35 -11.52
C ARG A 373 -12.30 -10.20 -10.27
N ASN A 374 -13.48 -10.30 -9.74
CA ASN A 374 -13.77 -11.27 -8.69
C ASN A 374 -13.93 -12.68 -9.29
N LYS A 375 -13.44 -13.67 -8.55
CA LYS A 375 -13.71 -15.10 -8.80
C LYS A 375 -14.16 -15.77 -7.51
N LEU A 376 -14.92 -16.84 -7.65
CA LEU A 376 -15.31 -17.66 -6.52
C LEU A 376 -14.22 -18.72 -6.30
N ALA A 377 -13.55 -18.67 -5.16
CA ALA A 377 -12.60 -19.68 -4.74
C ALA A 377 -13.35 -20.75 -3.94
N ILE A 378 -13.35 -21.98 -4.42
CA ILE A 378 -13.97 -23.13 -3.75
C ILE A 378 -12.87 -24.05 -3.24
N VAL A 379 -12.78 -24.20 -1.94
CA VAL A 379 -11.76 -25.00 -1.27
C VAL A 379 -12.36 -26.27 -0.72
N ASP A 380 -11.81 -27.42 -1.12
CA ASP A 380 -12.09 -28.71 -0.50
C ASP A 380 -11.28 -28.80 0.82
N ILE A 381 -11.97 -28.94 1.94
CA ILE A 381 -11.35 -28.87 3.28
C ILE A 381 -10.44 -30.06 3.55
N ASP A 382 -10.76 -31.23 3.07
CA ASP A 382 -9.98 -32.44 3.29
C ASP A 382 -8.73 -32.47 2.39
N LYS A 383 -8.91 -32.21 1.09
CA LYS A 383 -7.86 -32.29 0.07
C LYS A 383 -7.01 -31.05 0.00
N MET A 384 -7.46 -29.93 0.57
CA MET A 384 -6.78 -28.63 0.50
C MET A 384 -6.56 -28.17 -0.96
N LYS A 385 -7.45 -28.54 -1.88
CA LYS A 385 -7.41 -28.13 -3.26
C LYS A 385 -8.39 -26.96 -3.47
N THR A 386 -7.93 -25.92 -4.13
CA THR A 386 -8.74 -24.77 -4.50
C THR A 386 -9.09 -24.83 -5.98
N GLU A 387 -10.35 -24.60 -6.28
CA GLU A 387 -10.89 -24.39 -7.61
C GLU A 387 -11.32 -22.93 -7.74
N LEU A 388 -10.93 -22.25 -8.81
CA LEU A 388 -11.38 -20.89 -9.11
C LEU A 388 -12.50 -20.98 -10.16
N VAL A 389 -13.68 -20.49 -9.80
CA VAL A 389 -14.83 -20.40 -10.69
C VAL A 389 -15.00 -18.94 -11.12
N GLU A 390 -14.94 -18.69 -12.42
CA GLU A 390 -15.22 -17.40 -13.03
C GLU A 390 -16.71 -17.30 -13.38
N ILE A 391 -17.33 -16.18 -12.97
CA ILE A 391 -18.71 -15.85 -13.31
C ILE A 391 -18.65 -14.82 -14.44
N GLU A 392 -18.91 -15.27 -15.67
CA GLU A 392 -18.61 -14.50 -16.88
C GLU A 392 -19.36 -13.16 -16.94
N ASP A 393 -20.65 -13.14 -16.58
CA ASP A 393 -21.53 -11.99 -16.74
C ASP A 393 -21.41 -10.95 -15.62
N VAL A 394 -20.70 -11.24 -14.52
CA VAL A 394 -20.57 -10.37 -13.34
C VAL A 394 -19.11 -10.25 -12.93
N ALA A 395 -18.49 -9.11 -13.21
CA ALA A 395 -17.07 -8.89 -12.96
C ALA A 395 -16.74 -8.66 -11.48
N SER A 396 -17.69 -8.13 -10.70
CA SER A 396 -17.53 -7.86 -9.28
C SER A 396 -18.74 -8.37 -8.50
N PHE A 397 -18.48 -9.15 -7.44
CA PHE A 397 -19.54 -9.70 -6.59
C PHE A 397 -19.05 -9.96 -5.17
N SER A 398 -19.99 -10.05 -4.22
CA SER A 398 -19.74 -10.29 -2.80
C SER A 398 -20.84 -11.18 -2.17
N ASN A 399 -20.62 -11.59 -0.93
CA ASN A 399 -21.60 -12.31 -0.10
C ASN A 399 -22.23 -13.54 -0.78
N PRO A 400 -21.42 -14.52 -1.26
CA PRO A 400 -21.94 -15.74 -1.80
C PRO A 400 -22.64 -16.57 -0.72
N GLU A 401 -23.78 -17.20 -1.07
CA GLU A 401 -24.49 -18.12 -0.20
C GLU A 401 -24.96 -19.34 -0.99
N TRP A 402 -24.58 -20.53 -0.56
CA TRP A 402 -24.91 -21.79 -1.24
C TRP A 402 -26.35 -22.22 -0.93
N SER A 403 -27.10 -22.61 -1.97
CA SER A 403 -28.45 -23.17 -1.79
C SER A 403 -28.43 -24.48 -0.97
N PRO A 404 -29.52 -24.81 -0.23
CA PRO A 404 -29.59 -26.03 0.58
C PRO A 404 -29.41 -27.34 -0.22
N ASP A 405 -29.80 -27.35 -1.50
CA ASP A 405 -29.64 -28.48 -2.40
C ASP A 405 -28.23 -28.55 -3.05
N GLY A 406 -27.40 -27.54 -2.88
CA GLY A 406 -26.03 -27.45 -3.42
C GLY A 406 -25.95 -27.13 -4.92
N ARG A 407 -27.07 -26.91 -5.59
CA ARG A 407 -27.10 -26.61 -7.02
C ARG A 407 -26.80 -25.16 -7.35
N TYR A 408 -27.25 -24.24 -6.51
CA TYR A 408 -27.18 -22.81 -6.80
C TYR A 408 -26.28 -22.07 -5.82
N MET A 409 -25.77 -20.93 -6.29
CA MET A 409 -25.10 -19.91 -5.48
C MET A 409 -25.82 -18.58 -5.69
N VAL A 410 -26.37 -17.99 -4.64
CA VAL A 410 -26.82 -16.60 -4.66
C VAL A 410 -25.70 -15.68 -4.19
N PHE A 411 -25.59 -14.49 -4.76
CA PHE A 411 -24.60 -13.48 -4.36
C PHE A 411 -25.08 -12.07 -4.75
N THR A 412 -24.47 -11.05 -4.13
CA THR A 412 -24.61 -9.67 -4.57
C THR A 412 -23.64 -9.40 -5.71
N GLY A 413 -24.13 -9.08 -6.90
CA GLY A 413 -23.31 -8.71 -8.04
C GLY A 413 -23.42 -7.22 -8.33
N LEU A 414 -22.29 -6.54 -8.50
CA LEU A 414 -22.22 -5.12 -8.86
C LEU A 414 -22.11 -4.98 -10.38
N ASN A 415 -23.10 -4.36 -10.97
CA ASN A 415 -23.14 -4.08 -12.41
C ASN A 415 -23.58 -2.64 -12.66
N GLU A 416 -22.77 -1.88 -13.41
CA GLU A 416 -23.06 -0.48 -13.79
C GLU A 416 -23.47 0.41 -12.59
N GLY A 417 -22.85 0.20 -11.42
CA GLY A 417 -23.06 0.98 -10.21
C GLY A 417 -24.22 0.54 -9.30
N ILE A 418 -24.92 -0.53 -9.64
CA ILE A 418 -26.05 -1.06 -8.84
C ILE A 418 -25.72 -2.48 -8.38
N GLY A 419 -25.88 -2.72 -7.08
CA GLY A 419 -25.72 -4.03 -6.45
C GLY A 419 -27.02 -4.83 -6.49
N ASP A 420 -27.08 -5.89 -7.28
CA ASP A 420 -28.26 -6.74 -7.42
C ASP A 420 -27.99 -8.16 -6.95
N LEU A 421 -29.06 -8.93 -6.66
CA LEU A 421 -28.96 -10.37 -6.41
C LEU A 421 -28.86 -11.15 -7.71
N TYR A 422 -27.92 -12.05 -7.77
CA TYR A 422 -27.70 -12.98 -8.88
C TYR A 422 -27.69 -14.42 -8.37
N LEU A 423 -28.17 -15.32 -9.24
CA LEU A 423 -28.22 -16.76 -9.01
C LEU A 423 -27.35 -17.47 -10.04
N TYR A 424 -26.29 -18.14 -9.60
CA TYR A 424 -25.41 -18.96 -10.44
C TYR A 424 -25.78 -20.44 -10.29
N ASP A 425 -26.03 -21.14 -11.42
CA ASP A 425 -26.31 -22.57 -11.46
C ASP A 425 -25.03 -23.35 -11.79
N PHE A 426 -24.54 -24.17 -10.85
CA PHE A 426 -23.33 -24.97 -11.02
C PHE A 426 -23.44 -26.05 -12.10
N GLN A 427 -24.66 -26.49 -12.44
CA GLN A 427 -24.86 -27.52 -13.47
C GLN A 427 -24.79 -26.90 -14.86
N THR A 428 -25.50 -25.80 -15.10
CA THR A 428 -25.56 -25.14 -16.39
C THR A 428 -24.47 -24.10 -16.59
N LYS A 429 -23.81 -23.67 -15.52
CA LYS A 429 -22.81 -22.58 -15.45
C LYS A 429 -23.36 -21.23 -15.94
N LYS A 430 -24.68 -21.02 -15.79
CA LYS A 430 -25.37 -19.79 -16.19
C LYS A 430 -25.71 -18.94 -14.96
N THR A 431 -25.73 -17.64 -15.17
CA THR A 431 -26.11 -16.65 -14.15
C THR A 431 -27.47 -16.05 -14.50
N ARG A 432 -28.33 -15.86 -13.51
CA ARG A 432 -29.62 -15.19 -13.64
C ARG A 432 -29.69 -14.04 -12.62
N LYS A 433 -30.03 -12.84 -13.06
CA LYS A 433 -30.33 -11.70 -12.21
C LYS A 433 -31.72 -11.93 -11.56
N LEU A 434 -31.83 -11.72 -10.24
CA LEU A 434 -33.06 -11.92 -9.47
C LEU A 434 -33.80 -10.60 -9.19
N THR A 435 -33.06 -9.53 -8.86
CA THR A 435 -33.63 -8.20 -8.54
C THR A 435 -33.37 -7.21 -9.67
N HIS A 436 -34.30 -6.26 -9.86
CA HIS A 436 -34.29 -5.34 -11.00
C HIS A 436 -34.67 -3.91 -10.61
N ASP A 437 -34.60 -3.56 -9.32
CA ASP A 437 -34.87 -2.21 -8.81
C ASP A 437 -33.66 -1.29 -8.96
N LEU A 438 -33.82 -0.02 -8.54
CA LEU A 438 -32.76 1.00 -8.60
C LEU A 438 -31.90 1.05 -7.33
N PHE A 439 -32.21 0.20 -6.35
CA PHE A 439 -31.53 0.16 -5.05
C PHE A 439 -30.63 -1.06 -4.95
N SER A 440 -29.65 -0.95 -4.10
CA SER A 440 -28.71 -2.06 -3.90
C SER A 440 -29.28 -3.13 -2.98
N ASN A 441 -29.04 -4.39 -3.33
CA ASN A 441 -29.52 -5.59 -2.64
C ASN A 441 -28.31 -6.41 -2.17
N ILE A 442 -28.15 -6.56 -0.86
CA ILE A 442 -26.94 -7.14 -0.25
C ILE A 442 -27.27 -8.21 0.80
N HIS A 443 -26.28 -8.99 1.19
CA HIS A 443 -26.32 -10.00 2.26
C HIS A 443 -27.41 -11.07 2.06
N PRO A 444 -27.51 -11.74 0.90
CA PRO A 444 -28.50 -12.77 0.71
C PRO A 444 -28.30 -13.97 1.65
N SER A 445 -29.40 -14.60 2.09
CA SER A 445 -29.39 -15.84 2.85
C SER A 445 -30.58 -16.73 2.48
N TRP A 446 -30.32 -18.01 2.24
CA TRP A 446 -31.36 -18.98 1.88
C TRP A 446 -32.18 -19.44 3.09
N SER A 447 -33.50 -19.60 2.89
CA SER A 447 -34.32 -20.37 3.82
C SER A 447 -33.88 -21.84 3.84
N PRO A 448 -34.06 -22.56 4.98
CA PRO A 448 -33.66 -23.97 5.08
C PRO A 448 -34.31 -24.89 4.04
N ASP A 449 -35.54 -24.58 3.60
CA ASP A 449 -36.29 -25.32 2.59
C ASP A 449 -35.96 -24.92 1.14
N GLY A 450 -35.12 -23.89 0.95
CA GLY A 450 -34.70 -23.39 -0.36
C GLY A 450 -35.74 -22.61 -1.14
N LYS A 451 -36.87 -22.22 -0.52
CA LYS A 451 -37.94 -21.50 -1.20
C LYS A 451 -37.77 -20.00 -1.22
N TYR A 452 -37.12 -19.48 -0.19
CA TYR A 452 -36.97 -18.03 0.02
C TYR A 452 -35.49 -17.64 0.13
N ILE A 453 -35.22 -16.39 -0.26
CA ILE A 453 -33.98 -15.69 0.04
C ILE A 453 -34.33 -14.43 0.84
N VAL A 454 -33.75 -14.28 2.03
CA VAL A 454 -33.80 -13.01 2.77
C VAL A 454 -32.55 -12.21 2.47
N TYR A 455 -32.69 -10.88 2.35
CA TYR A 455 -31.58 -9.96 2.04
C TYR A 455 -31.87 -8.57 2.60
N SER A 456 -30.89 -7.69 2.56
CA SER A 456 -31.03 -6.28 2.90
C SER A 456 -31.12 -5.46 1.63
N THR A 457 -32.22 -4.70 1.47
CA THR A 457 -32.46 -3.78 0.37
C THR A 457 -32.21 -2.36 0.83
N GLU A 458 -31.41 -1.62 0.08
CA GLU A 458 -31.24 -0.20 0.28
C GLU A 458 -32.55 0.55 -0.08
N ALA A 459 -32.89 1.59 0.66
CA ALA A 459 -34.06 2.41 0.44
C ALA A 459 -33.79 3.85 0.90
N ILE A 460 -34.60 4.78 0.39
CA ILE A 460 -34.62 6.16 0.89
C ILE A 460 -35.28 6.18 2.26
N CYS A 461 -34.60 6.73 3.28
CA CYS A 461 -35.16 6.84 4.63
C CYS A 461 -36.43 7.69 4.68
N SER A 462 -37.46 7.21 5.37
CA SER A 462 -38.79 7.82 5.41
C SER A 462 -38.87 9.15 6.16
N ASP A 463 -37.91 9.47 7.02
CA ASP A 463 -37.94 10.63 7.92
C ASP A 463 -36.84 11.67 7.70
N GLN A 464 -36.06 11.51 6.63
CA GLN A 464 -34.93 12.41 6.33
C GLN A 464 -33.83 12.46 7.40
N SER A 465 -33.78 11.48 8.34
CA SER A 465 -32.71 11.41 9.34
C SER A 465 -31.37 11.04 8.71
N LYS A 466 -31.40 10.25 7.68
CA LYS A 466 -30.29 9.90 6.77
C LYS A 466 -30.83 9.66 5.36
N LYS A 467 -29.98 9.76 4.35
CA LYS A 467 -30.36 9.61 2.93
C LYS A 467 -30.84 8.19 2.61
N PHE A 468 -30.09 7.17 3.08
CA PHE A 468 -30.35 5.76 2.83
C PHE A 468 -30.52 4.97 4.13
N CYS A 469 -31.36 3.95 4.09
CA CYS A 469 -31.57 2.95 5.14
C CYS A 469 -31.57 1.56 4.49
N PHE A 470 -31.39 0.51 5.31
CA PHE A 470 -31.45 -0.87 4.84
C PHE A 470 -32.64 -1.60 5.45
N ILE A 471 -33.50 -2.12 4.58
CA ILE A 471 -34.75 -2.82 4.92
C ILE A 471 -34.58 -4.30 4.63
N LEU A 472 -35.07 -5.18 5.49
CA LEU A 472 -35.10 -6.61 5.23
C LEU A 472 -36.14 -6.93 4.16
N THR A 473 -35.76 -7.74 3.19
CA THR A 473 -36.65 -8.14 2.08
C THR A 473 -36.59 -9.66 1.89
N LEU A 474 -37.74 -10.26 1.60
CA LEU A 474 -37.89 -11.70 1.32
C LEU A 474 -38.21 -11.88 -0.15
N PHE A 475 -37.39 -12.66 -0.86
CA PHE A 475 -37.59 -13.03 -2.25
C PHE A 475 -38.12 -14.47 -2.33
N ASP A 476 -39.21 -14.71 -3.04
CA ASP A 476 -39.75 -16.04 -3.35
C ASP A 476 -39.12 -16.53 -4.64
N ILE A 477 -38.45 -17.67 -4.59
CA ILE A 477 -37.73 -18.27 -5.75
C ILE A 477 -38.69 -18.79 -6.83
N GLU A 478 -39.88 -19.28 -6.43
CA GLU A 478 -40.87 -19.88 -7.33
C GLU A 478 -41.63 -18.78 -8.07
N THR A 479 -42.10 -17.77 -7.36
CA THR A 479 -42.91 -16.69 -7.96
C THR A 479 -42.06 -15.57 -8.55
N GLY A 480 -40.82 -15.37 -8.04
CA GLY A 480 -39.96 -14.25 -8.40
C GLY A 480 -40.38 -12.93 -7.76
N GLU A 481 -41.24 -12.93 -6.75
CA GLU A 481 -41.73 -11.73 -6.06
C GLU A 481 -40.90 -11.41 -4.83
N SER A 482 -40.73 -10.11 -4.58
CA SER A 482 -40.05 -9.57 -3.38
C SER A 482 -41.08 -8.96 -2.43
N ARG A 483 -40.95 -9.24 -1.12
CA ARG A 483 -41.77 -8.66 -0.05
C ARG A 483 -40.86 -8.04 1.03
N MET A 484 -41.04 -6.75 1.30
CA MET A 484 -40.38 -6.05 2.40
C MET A 484 -40.92 -6.53 3.74
N ILE A 485 -40.02 -6.67 4.73
CA ILE A 485 -40.34 -6.98 6.12
C ILE A 485 -40.35 -5.66 6.88
N ASP A 486 -41.52 -5.31 7.43
CA ASP A 486 -41.76 -4.05 8.12
C ASP A 486 -41.18 -4.11 9.55
N VAL A 487 -39.88 -3.81 9.66
CA VAL A 487 -39.12 -3.75 10.92
C VAL A 487 -38.09 -2.62 10.88
N PHE A 488 -38.10 -1.74 11.87
CA PHE A 488 -37.17 -0.61 12.02
C PHE A 488 -36.93 0.17 10.71
N PRO A 489 -37.99 0.78 10.12
CA PRO A 489 -37.92 1.34 8.75
C PRO A 489 -36.96 2.52 8.59
N LYS A 490 -36.38 3.05 9.70
CA LYS A 490 -35.44 4.16 9.73
C LYS A 490 -34.01 3.73 10.09
N ALA A 491 -33.80 2.44 10.38
CA ALA A 491 -32.53 1.89 10.80
C ALA A 491 -31.86 1.08 9.69
N ASP A 492 -30.60 0.72 9.90
CA ASP A 492 -29.86 -0.17 9.02
C ASP A 492 -30.03 -1.60 9.51
N ASN A 493 -30.88 -2.39 8.82
CA ASN A 493 -31.11 -3.79 9.10
C ASN A 493 -30.27 -4.65 8.16
N LEU A 494 -29.19 -5.24 8.69
CA LEU A 494 -28.13 -5.86 7.89
C LEU A 494 -27.83 -7.30 8.34
N ASN A 495 -27.15 -8.06 7.50
CA ASN A 495 -26.70 -9.42 7.75
C ASN A 495 -27.85 -10.39 8.11
N PRO A 496 -28.99 -10.43 7.40
CA PRO A 496 -30.06 -11.34 7.72
C PRO A 496 -29.64 -12.80 7.57
N ARG A 497 -30.10 -13.67 8.51
CA ARG A 497 -29.91 -15.12 8.50
C ARG A 497 -31.16 -15.84 8.98
N PHE A 498 -31.59 -16.85 8.27
CA PHE A 498 -32.68 -17.70 8.74
C PHE A 498 -32.27 -18.54 9.96
N SER A 499 -33.22 -18.80 10.85
CA SER A 499 -33.08 -19.87 11.84
C SER A 499 -33.09 -21.25 11.16
N ASN A 500 -32.56 -22.25 11.85
CA ASN A 500 -32.50 -23.63 11.33
C ASN A 500 -33.88 -24.25 11.03
N ASP A 501 -34.95 -23.79 11.67
CA ASP A 501 -36.33 -24.20 11.45
C ASP A 501 -37.08 -23.30 10.42
N GLY A 502 -36.44 -22.23 9.94
CA GLY A 502 -37.02 -21.27 8.99
C GLY A 502 -38.05 -20.32 9.57
N ARG A 503 -38.35 -20.37 10.87
CA ARG A 503 -39.37 -19.55 11.51
C ARG A 503 -38.90 -18.12 11.79
N PHE A 504 -37.63 -17.95 12.16
CA PHE A 504 -37.06 -16.66 12.53
C PHE A 504 -36.04 -16.17 11.51
N ILE A 505 -35.90 -14.84 11.44
CA ILE A 505 -34.78 -14.17 10.78
C ILE A 505 -33.97 -13.47 11.85
N TYR A 506 -32.69 -13.83 11.99
CA TYR A 506 -31.71 -13.10 12.79
C TYR A 506 -31.09 -12.00 11.94
N PHE A 507 -30.89 -10.81 12.51
CA PHE A 507 -30.29 -9.69 11.80
C PHE A 507 -29.61 -8.71 12.76
N LEU A 508 -28.73 -7.88 12.25
CA LEU A 508 -28.11 -6.77 12.99
C LEU A 508 -28.85 -5.48 12.67
N SER A 509 -29.14 -4.68 13.68
CA SER A 509 -29.76 -3.37 13.49
C SER A 509 -29.13 -2.31 14.42
N ASP A 510 -29.08 -1.07 13.94
CA ASP A 510 -28.67 0.11 14.68
C ASP A 510 -29.87 0.87 15.28
N ALA A 511 -31.06 0.25 15.30
CA ALA A 511 -32.31 0.87 15.75
C ALA A 511 -32.27 1.46 17.18
N ASP A 512 -31.40 0.95 18.05
CA ASP A 512 -31.17 1.45 19.42
C ASP A 512 -29.88 2.29 19.55
N GLY A 513 -29.27 2.73 18.44
CA GLY A 513 -28.02 3.48 18.40
C GLY A 513 -26.76 2.66 18.68
N PHE A 514 -26.94 1.37 19.03
CA PHE A 514 -25.89 0.36 19.07
C PHE A 514 -26.01 -0.52 17.83
N ARG A 515 -25.16 -1.49 17.67
CA ARG A 515 -25.32 -2.51 16.65
C ARG A 515 -25.55 -3.85 17.33
N ASN A 516 -26.81 -4.18 17.58
CA ASN A 516 -27.23 -5.35 18.33
C ASN A 516 -27.84 -6.43 17.44
N LEU A 517 -27.90 -7.68 17.97
CA LEU A 517 -28.56 -8.81 17.36
C LEU A 517 -30.05 -8.81 17.70
N TYR A 518 -30.86 -8.93 16.66
CA TYR A 518 -32.31 -9.05 16.74
C TYR A 518 -32.77 -10.33 16.06
N LYS A 519 -33.98 -10.80 16.41
CA LYS A 519 -34.70 -11.83 15.67
C LYS A 519 -36.13 -11.39 15.37
N TYR A 520 -36.59 -11.66 14.15
CA TYR A 520 -37.94 -11.41 13.65
C TYR A 520 -38.68 -12.73 13.51
N ASP A 521 -39.89 -12.86 14.11
CA ASP A 521 -40.78 -14.01 13.98
C ASP A 521 -41.66 -13.84 12.74
N LEU A 522 -41.46 -14.65 11.71
CA LEU A 522 -42.21 -14.60 10.44
C LEU A 522 -43.69 -14.97 10.57
N GLN A 523 -44.08 -15.71 11.65
CA GLN A 523 -45.46 -16.14 11.84
C GLN A 523 -46.25 -15.09 12.62
N ASN A 524 -45.62 -14.50 13.64
CA ASN A 524 -46.30 -13.57 14.55
C ASN A 524 -46.01 -12.09 14.29
N GLU A 525 -45.13 -11.81 13.32
CA GLU A 525 -44.66 -10.46 12.93
C GLU A 525 -44.09 -9.64 14.10
N LYS A 526 -43.47 -10.31 15.08
CA LYS A 526 -42.85 -9.73 16.25
C LYS A 526 -41.36 -9.70 16.12
N VAL A 527 -40.73 -8.66 16.71
CA VAL A 527 -39.29 -8.51 16.76
C VAL A 527 -38.79 -8.58 18.21
N TYR A 528 -37.69 -9.27 18.42
CA TYR A 528 -37.06 -9.44 19.73
C TYR A 528 -35.59 -8.99 19.66
N ARG A 529 -35.15 -8.19 20.62
CA ARG A 529 -33.75 -7.89 20.84
C ARG A 529 -33.09 -9.03 21.62
N LEU A 530 -31.97 -9.55 21.11
CA LEU A 530 -31.25 -10.67 21.74
C LEU A 530 -30.01 -10.22 22.49
N THR A 531 -29.43 -9.06 22.13
CA THR A 531 -28.22 -8.53 22.77
C THR A 531 -28.39 -7.07 23.14
N GLU A 532 -27.61 -6.65 24.15
CA GLU A 532 -27.56 -5.28 24.65
C GLU A 532 -26.07 -4.92 24.92
N TYR A 533 -25.22 -4.98 23.88
CA TYR A 533 -23.79 -4.75 24.05
C TYR A 533 -23.44 -3.28 23.84
N LEU A 534 -22.68 -2.69 24.75
CA LEU A 534 -22.22 -1.30 24.66
C LEU A 534 -21.32 -1.02 23.45
N THR A 535 -20.56 -2.02 23.04
CA THR A 535 -19.71 -1.91 21.85
C THR A 535 -20.35 -2.52 20.61
N GLY A 536 -21.31 -3.46 20.78
CA GLY A 536 -22.08 -4.04 19.69
C GLY A 536 -21.42 -5.22 18.96
N ILE A 537 -22.15 -5.75 18.00
CA ILE A 537 -21.73 -6.83 17.10
C ILE A 537 -21.35 -6.21 15.75
N SER A 538 -20.10 -6.32 15.35
CA SER A 538 -19.62 -5.67 14.11
C SER A 538 -18.46 -6.44 13.48
N GLY A 539 -18.34 -6.33 12.16
CA GLY A 539 -17.08 -6.57 11.46
C GLY A 539 -16.28 -5.27 11.31
N ILE A 540 -15.41 -5.21 10.32
CA ILE A 540 -14.50 -4.07 10.06
C ILE A 540 -15.30 -2.83 9.67
N THR A 541 -16.32 -3.02 8.80
CA THR A 541 -17.24 -1.96 8.37
C THR A 541 -18.68 -2.29 8.79
N LEU A 542 -19.59 -1.35 8.58
CA LEU A 542 -21.03 -1.57 8.74
C LEU A 542 -21.55 -2.74 7.90
N PHE A 543 -20.98 -2.93 6.72
CA PHE A 543 -21.40 -3.95 5.73
C PHE A 543 -20.68 -5.29 5.89
N SER A 544 -19.69 -5.38 6.77
CA SER A 544 -18.99 -6.64 7.01
C SER A 544 -19.92 -7.70 7.59
N PRO A 545 -19.89 -8.95 7.08
CA PRO A 545 -20.62 -10.07 7.68
C PRO A 545 -20.14 -10.31 9.11
N ALA A 546 -21.05 -10.25 10.09
CA ALA A 546 -20.69 -10.38 11.49
C ALA A 546 -21.49 -11.47 12.22
N ILE A 547 -22.46 -12.12 11.57
CA ILE A 547 -23.22 -13.25 12.13
C ILE A 547 -23.32 -14.41 11.15
N SER A 548 -23.41 -15.63 11.67
CA SER A 548 -23.67 -16.86 10.93
C SER A 548 -24.50 -17.81 11.78
N VAL A 549 -25.39 -18.57 11.13
CA VAL A 549 -26.27 -19.57 11.78
C VAL A 549 -26.05 -20.91 11.11
N ASP A 550 -25.84 -21.98 11.90
CA ASP A 550 -25.77 -23.34 11.36
C ASP A 550 -27.17 -23.87 11.00
N ARG A 551 -27.24 -24.83 10.08
CA ARG A 551 -28.52 -25.35 9.58
C ARG A 551 -29.10 -26.50 10.42
N GLN A 552 -28.30 -27.15 11.28
CA GLN A 552 -28.74 -28.37 11.98
C GLN A 552 -28.99 -28.16 13.44
N ASN A 553 -28.16 -27.34 14.13
CA ASN A 553 -28.15 -27.29 15.59
C ASN A 553 -28.69 -25.99 16.17
N GLY A 554 -28.90 -24.94 15.33
CA GLY A 554 -29.30 -23.61 15.78
C GLY A 554 -28.20 -22.86 16.52
N MET A 555 -26.95 -23.13 16.22
CA MET A 555 -25.81 -22.35 16.71
C MET A 555 -25.73 -21.03 15.95
N ILE A 556 -25.41 -19.96 16.68
CA ILE A 556 -25.22 -18.60 16.17
C ILE A 556 -23.78 -18.19 16.49
N ALA A 557 -22.98 -17.99 15.47
CA ALA A 557 -21.65 -17.37 15.60
C ALA A 557 -21.78 -15.87 15.34
N TYR A 558 -21.13 -15.05 16.15
CA TYR A 558 -21.12 -13.62 15.96
C TYR A 558 -19.78 -13.00 16.35
N THR A 559 -19.42 -11.89 15.72
CA THR A 559 -18.21 -11.12 15.99
C THR A 559 -18.51 -9.98 16.96
N HIS A 560 -17.93 -10.03 18.17
CA HIS A 560 -18.04 -8.98 19.18
C HIS A 560 -16.79 -8.10 19.14
N TYR A 561 -17.00 -6.78 19.05
CA TYR A 561 -15.93 -5.79 19.13
C TYR A 561 -15.73 -5.32 20.56
N PHE A 562 -14.54 -5.52 21.12
CA PHE A 562 -14.19 -5.07 22.46
C PHE A 562 -12.67 -4.96 22.63
N ASP A 563 -12.19 -3.93 23.30
CA ASP A 563 -10.78 -3.65 23.57
C ASP A 563 -9.93 -3.63 22.27
N LYS A 564 -10.46 -2.98 21.21
CA LYS A 564 -9.87 -2.94 19.84
C LYS A 564 -9.73 -4.32 19.20
N LYS A 565 -10.48 -5.31 19.64
CA LYS A 565 -10.40 -6.68 19.15
C LYS A 565 -11.73 -7.12 18.59
N TYR A 566 -11.64 -7.87 17.51
CA TYR A 566 -12.76 -8.62 16.96
C TYR A 566 -12.64 -10.07 17.41
N GLU A 567 -13.54 -10.49 18.31
CA GLU A 567 -13.54 -11.82 18.89
C GLU A 567 -14.81 -12.57 18.47
N ILE A 568 -14.71 -13.88 18.15
CA ILE A 568 -15.86 -14.65 17.71
C ILE A 568 -16.41 -15.47 18.86
N TYR A 569 -17.71 -15.32 19.11
CA TYR A 569 -18.50 -16.06 20.08
C TYR A 569 -19.45 -17.00 19.35
N ILE A 570 -19.80 -18.12 20.02
CA ILE A 570 -20.84 -19.04 19.58
C ILE A 570 -21.82 -19.26 20.74
N ALA A 571 -23.10 -19.10 20.45
CA ALA A 571 -24.22 -19.31 21.33
C ALA A 571 -25.34 -20.08 20.64
N TYR A 572 -26.31 -20.61 21.38
CA TYR A 572 -27.57 -21.13 20.83
C TYR A 572 -28.69 -20.10 21.04
N ASP A 573 -29.76 -20.15 20.24
CA ASP A 573 -30.89 -19.25 20.40
C ASP A 573 -31.44 -19.25 21.85
N ARG A 574 -31.52 -20.42 22.50
CA ARG A 574 -31.93 -20.61 23.90
C ARG A 574 -31.03 -19.96 24.95
N ASP A 575 -29.81 -19.59 24.60
CA ASP A 575 -28.86 -18.97 25.54
C ASP A 575 -29.11 -17.45 25.65
N PHE A 576 -29.84 -16.89 24.68
CA PHE A 576 -30.22 -15.47 24.69
C PHE A 576 -31.52 -15.28 25.46
N TYR A 577 -31.66 -14.11 26.06
CA TYR A 577 -32.91 -13.68 26.68
C TYR A 577 -33.63 -12.71 25.72
N PRO A 578 -34.67 -13.17 24.97
CA PRO A 578 -35.34 -12.35 23.97
C PRO A 578 -36.25 -11.32 24.63
N ILE A 579 -36.04 -10.05 24.33
CA ILE A 579 -36.85 -8.93 24.77
C ILE A 579 -37.69 -8.46 23.61
N GLU A 580 -39.04 -8.59 23.68
CA GLU A 580 -39.94 -8.05 22.67
C GLU A 580 -39.83 -6.53 22.65
N VAL A 581 -39.64 -5.97 21.45
CA VAL A 581 -39.50 -4.52 21.23
C VAL A 581 -40.47 -4.06 20.15
N ASP A 582 -40.84 -2.78 20.21
CA ASP A 582 -41.66 -2.18 19.16
C ASP A 582 -40.87 -2.10 17.85
N LYS A 583 -41.39 -2.72 16.81
CA LYS A 583 -40.77 -2.79 15.48
C LYS A 583 -40.64 -1.44 14.76
N TYR A 584 -41.29 -0.39 15.29
CA TYR A 584 -41.19 0.98 14.75
C TYR A 584 -40.35 1.92 15.63
N TYR A 585 -39.95 1.48 16.81
CA TYR A 585 -39.18 2.33 17.72
C TYR A 585 -37.71 2.35 17.31
N VAL A 586 -37.20 3.54 17.01
CA VAL A 586 -35.80 3.79 16.66
C VAL A 586 -35.28 4.95 17.50
N ASN A 587 -34.12 4.79 18.13
CA ASN A 587 -33.44 5.81 18.93
C ASN A 587 -31.93 5.77 18.66
N PHE A 588 -31.40 6.80 18.02
CA PHE A 588 -29.98 6.92 17.66
C PHE A 588 -29.11 7.61 18.72
N ASP A 589 -29.63 7.91 19.93
CA ASP A 589 -28.87 8.66 20.94
C ASP A 589 -27.53 8.02 21.28
N ALA A 590 -27.48 6.69 21.42
CA ALA A 590 -26.22 5.96 21.66
C ALA A 590 -25.26 5.96 20.45
N GLY A 591 -25.76 6.13 19.24
CA GLY A 591 -25.01 6.27 17.99
C GLY A 591 -24.61 7.71 17.67
N THR A 592 -24.97 8.67 18.55
CA THR A 592 -24.68 10.09 18.32
C THR A 592 -23.35 10.48 18.97
N LEU A 593 -22.52 11.21 18.22
CA LEU A 593 -21.26 11.77 18.71
C LEU A 593 -21.52 12.99 19.62
N PRO A 594 -20.89 13.06 20.81
CA PRO A 594 -21.25 13.99 21.86
C PRO A 594 -20.82 15.44 21.65
N LEU A 595 -21.48 16.35 22.32
CA LEU A 595 -21.19 17.79 22.41
C LEU A 595 -21.26 18.26 23.88
N LEU A 596 -20.71 19.44 24.20
CA LEU A 596 -20.81 20.02 25.54
C LEU A 596 -22.17 20.68 25.78
N ASN A 597 -22.46 21.75 25.05
CA ASN A 597 -23.72 22.49 25.10
C ASN A 597 -24.09 22.96 23.71
N ARG A 598 -25.34 22.85 23.32
CA ARG A 598 -25.80 23.26 21.99
C ARG A 598 -26.10 24.76 22.00
N THR A 599 -25.20 25.56 21.42
CA THR A 599 -25.36 27.02 21.30
C THR A 599 -25.54 27.49 19.85
N THR A 600 -25.29 26.64 18.85
CA THR A 600 -25.23 27.03 17.43
C THR A 600 -25.91 26.02 16.52
N VAL A 601 -26.27 26.45 15.31
CA VAL A 601 -26.82 25.58 14.29
C VAL A 601 -25.67 24.72 13.72
N ASN A 602 -25.88 23.41 13.71
CA ASN A 602 -24.98 22.48 13.03
C ASN A 602 -25.33 22.44 11.54
N ILE A 603 -24.49 23.05 10.70
CA ILE A 603 -24.71 23.11 9.25
C ILE A 603 -24.59 21.73 8.63
N VAL A 604 -23.58 20.94 9.04
CA VAL A 604 -23.29 19.61 8.49
C VAL A 604 -24.48 18.69 8.66
N ASP A 605 -24.92 18.43 9.89
CA ASP A 605 -26.06 17.54 10.16
C ASP A 605 -27.36 18.05 9.52
N SER A 606 -27.56 19.39 9.49
CA SER A 606 -28.74 19.99 8.86
C SER A 606 -28.76 19.78 7.35
N VAL A 607 -27.63 19.94 6.66
CA VAL A 607 -27.53 19.72 5.21
C VAL A 607 -27.63 18.25 4.87
N LEU A 608 -26.93 17.38 5.62
CA LEU A 608 -27.00 15.93 5.42
C LEU A 608 -28.43 15.38 5.57
N SER A 609 -29.20 15.88 6.57
CA SER A 609 -30.59 15.47 6.78
C SER A 609 -31.55 16.02 5.74
N SER A 610 -31.23 17.15 5.11
CA SER A 610 -32.06 17.77 4.07
C SER A 610 -31.78 17.28 2.65
N ARG A 611 -30.70 16.47 2.46
CA ARG A 611 -30.37 15.87 1.17
C ARG A 611 -31.41 14.81 0.79
N VAL A 612 -32.44 15.24 0.09
CA VAL A 612 -33.33 14.33 -0.63
C VAL A 612 -32.63 13.98 -1.94
N PRO A 613 -32.60 12.70 -2.34
CA PRO A 613 -32.03 12.33 -3.65
C PRO A 613 -32.83 13.06 -4.74
N GLN A 614 -32.34 14.20 -5.19
CA GLN A 614 -32.93 14.89 -6.32
C GLN A 614 -32.39 14.24 -7.60
N ILE A 615 -33.20 13.41 -8.19
CA ILE A 615 -33.06 12.93 -9.56
C ILE A 615 -33.48 14.08 -10.46
N ALA A 616 -32.59 15.01 -10.74
CA ALA A 616 -33.03 16.12 -11.59
C ALA A 616 -31.97 16.90 -12.35
N LEU A 617 -30.88 16.24 -12.72
CA LEU A 617 -30.20 16.69 -13.93
C LEU A 617 -30.89 16.00 -15.11
N SER A 618 -31.44 16.75 -16.08
CA SER A 618 -31.89 16.11 -17.31
C SER A 618 -30.66 15.52 -18.02
N VAL A 619 -30.79 14.30 -18.54
CA VAL A 619 -29.75 13.66 -19.37
C VAL A 619 -29.26 14.62 -20.47
N ASP A 620 -30.16 15.44 -21.03
CA ASP A 620 -29.85 16.45 -22.05
C ASP A 620 -28.92 17.59 -21.58
N SER A 621 -28.71 17.74 -20.27
CA SER A 621 -27.82 18.79 -19.73
C SER A 621 -26.36 18.34 -19.61
N ILE A 622 -26.08 17.06 -19.75
CA ILE A 622 -24.74 16.48 -19.61
C ILE A 622 -24.11 16.38 -21.00
N LYS A 623 -23.01 17.14 -21.19
CA LYS A 623 -22.23 17.06 -22.43
C LYS A 623 -21.22 15.93 -22.31
N GLU A 624 -21.35 14.92 -23.15
CA GLU A 624 -20.45 13.79 -23.20
C GLU A 624 -19.48 13.90 -24.40
N LEU A 625 -18.20 13.62 -24.18
CA LEU A 625 -17.13 13.70 -25.16
C LEU A 625 -16.22 12.49 -25.05
N PRO A 626 -15.71 11.95 -26.18
CA PRO A 626 -14.73 10.89 -26.10
C PRO A 626 -13.42 11.41 -25.48
N TYR A 627 -12.84 10.64 -24.57
CA TYR A 627 -11.58 11.00 -23.95
C TYR A 627 -10.43 11.04 -24.96
N ARG A 628 -9.63 12.09 -24.90
CA ARG A 628 -8.39 12.24 -25.69
C ARG A 628 -7.22 12.50 -24.75
N PRO A 629 -6.18 11.63 -24.73
CA PRO A 629 -5.03 11.82 -23.85
C PRO A 629 -4.32 13.15 -24.13
N LYS A 630 -4.06 13.92 -23.07
CA LYS A 630 -3.25 15.14 -23.09
C LYS A 630 -2.31 15.09 -21.91
N LEU A 631 -1.00 15.12 -22.15
CA LEU A 631 0.00 15.15 -21.11
C LEU A 631 -0.04 16.49 -20.38
N LYS A 632 -0.17 16.45 -19.06
CA LYS A 632 -0.07 17.56 -18.14
C LYS A 632 1.00 17.27 -17.10
N LEU A 633 1.60 18.30 -16.53
CA LEU A 633 2.61 18.17 -15.47
C LEU A 633 1.96 17.57 -14.21
N ASP A 634 2.51 16.44 -13.70
CA ASP A 634 2.09 15.79 -12.47
C ASP A 634 2.99 16.15 -11.30
N TYR A 635 4.28 16.24 -11.59
CA TYR A 635 5.27 16.40 -10.56
C TYR A 635 6.50 17.12 -11.10
N ILE A 636 7.02 18.03 -10.30
CA ILE A 636 8.31 18.67 -10.50
C ILE A 636 9.11 18.58 -9.20
N SER A 637 10.31 18.06 -9.28
CA SER A 637 11.27 18.08 -8.19
C SER A 637 12.52 18.78 -8.64
N ASN A 638 13.06 19.63 -7.79
CA ASN A 638 14.40 20.15 -7.93
C ASN A 638 15.25 19.57 -6.80
N SER A 639 16.40 19.03 -7.15
CA SER A 639 17.41 18.65 -6.16
C SER A 639 18.68 19.42 -6.46
N VAL A 640 19.16 20.15 -5.45
CA VAL A 640 20.52 20.70 -5.45
C VAL A 640 21.32 19.78 -4.55
N GLY A 641 22.16 18.93 -5.14
CA GLY A 641 23.06 18.04 -4.42
C GLY A 641 24.49 18.54 -4.49
N VAL A 642 25.19 18.47 -3.36
CA VAL A 642 26.65 18.59 -3.33
C VAL A 642 27.21 17.17 -3.38
N GLY A 643 27.71 16.74 -4.53
CA GLY A 643 28.36 15.44 -4.68
C GLY A 643 29.82 15.51 -4.24
N VAL A 644 30.23 14.60 -3.37
CA VAL A 644 31.65 14.38 -3.03
C VAL A 644 32.10 13.11 -3.74
N THR A 645 32.90 13.22 -4.78
CA THR A 645 33.52 12.05 -5.39
C THR A 645 34.75 11.66 -4.57
N THR A 646 34.67 10.54 -3.86
CA THR A 646 35.83 9.95 -3.16
C THR A 646 36.53 8.96 -4.09
N GLY A 647 37.59 9.38 -4.74
CA GLY A 647 38.56 8.51 -5.39
C GLY A 647 39.84 8.44 -4.55
N PRO A 648 40.75 7.49 -4.83
CA PRO A 648 42.00 7.36 -4.06
C PRO A 648 42.90 8.59 -4.09
N SER A 649 42.57 9.61 -4.85
CA SER A 649 43.40 10.78 -5.07
C SER A 649 42.79 12.15 -4.79
N PHE A 650 41.47 12.35 -4.74
CA PHE A 650 40.85 13.67 -4.55
C PHE A 650 39.45 13.68 -3.97
N ASN A 651 39.21 14.65 -3.05
CA ASN A 651 37.90 15.13 -2.66
C ASN A 651 37.55 16.37 -3.50
N THR A 652 36.85 16.24 -4.60
CA THR A 652 36.24 17.41 -5.28
C THR A 652 34.78 17.52 -4.86
N THR A 653 34.42 18.70 -4.38
CA THR A 653 33.01 19.03 -4.07
C THR A 653 32.40 19.57 -5.35
N ASP A 654 31.59 18.79 -6.01
CA ASP A 654 30.84 19.23 -7.19
C ASP A 654 29.41 19.55 -6.78
N MET A 655 28.91 20.73 -7.16
CA MET A 655 27.50 21.08 -7.03
C MET A 655 26.76 20.55 -8.28
N ALA A 656 25.87 19.59 -8.11
CA ALA A 656 24.98 19.13 -9.15
C ALA A 656 23.57 19.65 -8.87
N GLY A 657 23.01 20.37 -9.84
CA GLY A 657 21.60 20.72 -9.87
C GLY A 657 20.86 19.78 -10.81
N SER A 658 19.77 19.17 -10.37
CA SER A 658 18.91 18.38 -11.24
C SER A 658 17.47 18.79 -11.09
N VAL A 659 16.72 18.73 -12.22
CA VAL A 659 15.29 18.92 -12.28
C VAL A 659 14.68 17.65 -12.86
N PHE A 660 13.76 17.07 -12.12
CA PHE A 660 12.96 15.93 -12.55
C PHE A 660 11.53 16.39 -12.76
N MET A 661 10.92 16.00 -13.87
CA MET A 661 9.53 16.30 -14.20
C MET A 661 8.82 15.04 -14.68
N LEU A 662 7.61 14.84 -14.18
CA LEU A 662 6.69 13.80 -14.64
C LEU A 662 5.47 14.48 -15.28
N PHE A 663 5.17 14.07 -16.49
CA PHE A 663 3.93 14.44 -17.18
C PHE A 663 3.12 13.17 -17.40
N SER A 664 1.82 13.22 -17.17
CA SER A 664 0.91 12.15 -17.56
C SER A 664 -0.42 12.68 -18.09
N ASP A 665 -1.16 11.82 -18.76
CA ASP A 665 -2.54 12.10 -19.12
C ASP A 665 -3.47 11.95 -17.90
N MET A 666 -4.74 12.26 -18.05
CA MET A 666 -5.66 12.29 -16.90
C MET A 666 -5.88 10.91 -16.27
N VAL A 667 -5.90 9.85 -17.06
CA VAL A 667 -6.09 8.47 -16.58
C VAL A 667 -4.77 7.76 -16.22
N GLY A 668 -3.62 8.38 -16.50
CA GLY A 668 -2.29 7.85 -16.18
C GLY A 668 -1.75 6.81 -17.17
N ASP A 669 -2.43 6.59 -18.29
CA ASP A 669 -2.06 5.59 -19.29
C ASP A 669 -0.77 5.96 -20.05
N HIS A 670 -0.52 7.25 -20.24
CA HIS A 670 0.62 7.80 -20.94
C HIS A 670 1.44 8.66 -19.98
N GLN A 671 2.71 8.32 -19.82
CA GLN A 671 3.62 9.03 -18.92
C GLN A 671 4.89 9.43 -19.64
N LEU A 672 5.39 10.64 -19.36
CA LEU A 672 6.64 11.16 -19.89
C LEU A 672 7.49 11.62 -18.70
N TYR A 673 8.61 10.97 -18.53
CA TYR A 673 9.62 11.28 -17.52
C TYR A 673 10.73 12.11 -18.16
N THR A 674 11.08 13.22 -17.53
CA THR A 674 12.17 14.07 -17.97
C THR A 674 13.10 14.35 -16.80
N SER A 675 14.39 14.14 -16.97
CA SER A 675 15.41 14.52 -15.99
C SER A 675 16.48 15.34 -16.70
N LEU A 676 16.84 16.48 -16.11
CA LEU A 676 17.90 17.35 -16.57
C LEU A 676 18.84 17.61 -15.40
N ALA A 677 20.14 17.47 -15.63
CA ALA A 677 21.16 17.70 -14.62
C ALA A 677 22.34 18.49 -15.19
N LEU A 678 22.93 19.34 -14.37
CA LEU A 678 24.15 20.08 -14.68
C LEU A 678 25.14 19.94 -13.54
N ASN A 679 26.33 19.42 -13.80
CA ASN A 679 27.37 19.17 -12.79
C ASN A 679 28.58 20.08 -13.00
N GLY A 680 28.41 21.36 -12.74
CA GLY A 680 29.47 22.40 -12.74
C GLY A 680 29.70 23.08 -14.07
N GLU A 681 30.14 22.38 -15.09
CA GLU A 681 30.40 22.92 -16.44
C GLU A 681 29.31 22.56 -17.44
N ILE A 682 29.10 23.34 -18.48
CA ILE A 682 28.11 23.05 -19.53
C ILE A 682 28.37 21.71 -20.25
N TYR A 683 29.62 21.25 -20.28
CA TYR A 683 29.99 19.93 -20.81
C TYR A 683 29.50 18.78 -19.92
N ASP A 684 29.17 19.08 -18.66
CA ASP A 684 28.63 18.12 -17.69
C ASP A 684 27.10 18.19 -17.63
N PHE A 685 26.46 18.72 -18.69
CA PHE A 685 25.00 18.68 -18.85
C PHE A 685 24.56 17.24 -19.16
N GLY A 686 23.64 16.73 -18.35
CA GLY A 686 23.01 15.43 -18.53
C GLY A 686 21.51 15.56 -18.72
N GLY A 687 20.93 14.66 -19.50
CA GLY A 687 19.49 14.66 -19.73
C GLY A 687 18.96 13.28 -20.06
N GLN A 688 17.72 13.03 -19.64
CA GLN A 688 16.98 11.82 -19.95
C GLN A 688 15.53 12.17 -20.26
N LEU A 689 15.00 11.53 -21.29
CA LEU A 689 13.59 11.56 -21.66
C LEU A 689 13.10 10.13 -21.80
N ALA A 690 12.05 9.73 -21.08
CA ALA A 690 11.47 8.41 -21.18
C ALA A 690 9.95 8.49 -21.28
N TYR A 691 9.39 7.84 -22.27
CA TYR A 691 7.95 7.70 -22.47
C TYR A 691 7.52 6.29 -22.09
N LEU A 692 6.41 6.18 -21.35
CA LEU A 692 5.79 4.93 -20.93
C LEU A 692 4.32 4.90 -21.33
N ASN A 693 3.88 3.84 -21.97
CA ASN A 693 2.48 3.53 -22.27
C ASN A 693 2.05 2.32 -21.44
N GLN A 694 1.02 2.53 -20.60
CA GLN A 694 0.47 1.53 -19.69
C GLN A 694 -0.99 1.18 -19.97
N SER A 695 -1.57 1.68 -21.06
CA SER A 695 -3.00 1.54 -21.40
C SER A 695 -3.47 0.10 -21.68
N ASN A 696 -2.54 -0.85 -21.79
CA ASN A 696 -2.83 -2.23 -22.10
C ASN A 696 -2.07 -3.18 -21.15
N LYS A 697 -2.44 -4.47 -21.21
CA LYS A 697 -1.73 -5.51 -20.46
C LYS A 697 -0.24 -5.55 -20.80
N ILE A 698 0.14 -5.37 -22.07
CA ILE A 698 1.53 -5.16 -22.46
C ILE A 698 1.87 -3.69 -22.26
N LYS A 699 2.68 -3.39 -21.26
CA LYS A 699 3.21 -2.05 -21.03
C LYS A 699 4.53 -1.90 -21.80
N TRP A 700 4.73 -0.77 -22.46
CA TRP A 700 5.96 -0.53 -23.21
C TRP A 700 6.43 0.92 -23.07
N GLY A 701 7.71 1.13 -23.24
CA GLY A 701 8.29 2.46 -23.22
C GLY A 701 9.53 2.55 -24.07
N ALA A 702 9.94 3.79 -24.33
CA ALA A 702 11.18 4.12 -25.00
C ALA A 702 11.87 5.26 -24.28
N SER A 703 13.20 5.27 -24.26
CA SER A 703 13.97 6.34 -23.66
C SER A 703 15.17 6.75 -24.47
N VAL A 704 15.57 8.02 -24.30
CA VAL A 704 16.83 8.56 -24.77
C VAL A 704 17.53 9.23 -23.61
N SER A 705 18.84 9.07 -23.49
CA SER A 705 19.62 9.71 -22.45
C SER A 705 21.00 10.10 -22.92
N HIS A 706 21.52 11.19 -22.35
CA HIS A 706 22.88 11.66 -22.44
C HIS A 706 23.39 11.85 -21.03
N ILE A 707 24.35 11.03 -20.57
CA ILE A 707 24.86 11.03 -19.20
C ILE A 707 26.36 11.27 -19.20
N PRO A 708 26.84 12.41 -18.69
CA PRO A 708 28.25 12.68 -18.52
C PRO A 708 28.77 12.08 -17.21
N TYR A 709 29.82 11.30 -17.27
CA TYR A 709 30.62 10.86 -16.14
C TYR A 709 31.92 11.64 -16.12
N ARG A 710 32.31 12.22 -14.99
CA ARG A 710 33.54 12.98 -14.82
C ARG A 710 34.43 12.32 -13.80
N SER A 711 35.71 12.09 -14.17
CA SER A 711 36.77 11.68 -13.27
C SER A 711 37.89 12.73 -13.32
N GLY A 712 38.45 13.08 -12.18
CA GLY A 712 39.51 14.07 -12.10
C GLY A 712 40.75 13.51 -11.40
N SER A 713 41.92 13.93 -11.85
CA SER A 713 43.20 13.75 -11.13
C SER A 713 43.90 15.07 -11.00
N MET A 714 44.65 15.27 -9.90
CA MET A 714 45.39 16.48 -9.61
C MET A 714 46.81 16.11 -9.19
N PHE A 715 47.77 16.85 -9.71
CA PHE A 715 49.17 16.68 -9.33
C PHE A 715 49.97 17.96 -9.55
N TRP A 716 51.02 18.13 -8.78
CA TRP A 716 51.92 19.25 -8.90
C TRP A 716 53.07 18.91 -9.79
N THR A 717 53.47 19.87 -10.67
CA THR A 717 54.67 19.80 -11.51
C THR A 717 55.35 21.16 -11.48
N ILE A 718 56.64 21.21 -11.84
CA ILE A 718 57.33 22.46 -12.13
C ILE A 718 57.29 22.66 -13.63
N ASP A 719 56.90 23.84 -14.06
CA ASP A 719 56.85 24.26 -15.45
C ASP A 719 57.60 25.57 -15.67
N THR A 720 57.78 25.99 -16.89
CA THR A 720 58.44 27.22 -17.24
C THR A 720 57.47 28.17 -17.91
N LEU A 721 57.20 29.30 -17.23
CA LEU A 721 56.37 30.37 -17.77
C LEU A 721 57.23 31.49 -18.32
N GLN A 722 56.92 31.98 -19.51
CA GLN A 722 57.59 33.12 -20.11
C GLN A 722 56.84 34.41 -19.78
N ILE A 723 57.44 35.30 -18.98
CA ILE A 723 56.91 36.60 -18.61
C ILE A 723 57.91 37.66 -19.10
N ASP A 724 57.50 38.63 -19.89
CA ASP A 724 58.31 39.73 -20.40
C ASP A 724 59.61 39.30 -21.11
N LYS A 725 59.57 38.19 -21.89
CA LYS A 725 60.66 37.52 -22.62
C LYS A 725 61.66 36.73 -21.77
N GLU A 726 61.53 36.74 -20.47
CA GLU A 726 62.30 35.87 -19.54
C GLU A 726 61.53 34.62 -19.15
N LYS A 727 62.26 33.52 -18.90
CA LYS A 727 61.68 32.23 -18.49
C LYS A 727 61.84 32.04 -16.98
N TYR A 728 60.75 31.86 -16.30
CA TYR A 728 60.70 31.59 -14.85
C TYR A 728 60.18 30.20 -14.57
N ALA A 729 60.85 29.50 -13.66
CA ALA A 729 60.34 28.25 -13.13
C ALA A 729 59.12 28.57 -12.19
N VAL A 730 58.00 27.93 -12.42
CA VAL A 730 56.77 28.17 -11.68
C VAL A 730 56.16 26.82 -11.24
N ASP A 731 55.52 26.84 -10.08
CA ASP A 731 54.71 25.67 -9.65
C ASP A 731 53.46 25.60 -10.46
N ASN A 732 53.20 24.42 -11.04
CA ASN A 732 52.08 24.16 -11.89
C ASN A 732 51.19 23.09 -11.26
N LEU A 733 49.98 23.47 -10.79
CA LEU A 733 48.94 22.56 -10.39
C LEU A 733 48.17 22.12 -11.61
N VAL A 734 48.38 20.87 -11.98
CA VAL A 734 47.73 20.24 -13.13
C VAL A 734 46.49 19.52 -12.67
N LEU A 735 45.33 19.87 -13.28
CA LEU A 735 44.06 19.21 -13.08
C LEU A 735 43.66 18.53 -14.38
N ASP A 736 43.55 17.22 -14.37
CA ASP A 736 43.06 16.42 -15.53
C ASP A 736 41.62 16.03 -15.29
N TYR A 737 40.73 16.43 -16.19
CA TYR A 737 39.35 15.96 -16.22
C TYR A 737 39.13 15.06 -17.44
N VAL A 738 38.83 13.79 -17.12
CA VAL A 738 38.40 12.83 -18.13
C VAL A 738 36.89 12.71 -18.05
N ARG A 739 36.20 13.11 -19.10
CA ARG A 739 34.75 12.98 -19.23
C ARG A 739 34.46 11.79 -20.15
N MET A 740 33.56 10.93 -19.72
CA MET A 740 32.95 9.89 -20.53
C MET A 740 31.46 10.25 -20.70
N PHE A 741 31.01 10.34 -21.93
CA PHE A 741 29.63 10.59 -22.27
C PHE A 741 29.00 9.29 -22.71
N GLU A 742 27.87 8.94 -22.10
CA GLU A 742 27.03 7.82 -22.49
C GLU A 742 25.78 8.35 -23.16
N ASP A 743 25.66 8.11 -24.45
CA ASP A 743 24.44 8.32 -25.22
C ASP A 743 23.72 6.99 -25.36
N ASN A 744 22.45 6.93 -24.94
CA ASN A 744 21.67 5.69 -24.95
C ASN A 744 20.29 5.93 -25.56
N VAL A 745 19.87 4.98 -26.41
CA VAL A 745 18.49 4.86 -26.87
C VAL A 745 18.00 3.48 -26.51
N SER A 746 16.86 3.38 -25.85
CA SER A 746 16.31 2.09 -25.43
C SER A 746 14.80 1.98 -25.64
N ALA A 747 14.34 0.74 -25.79
CA ALA A 747 12.93 0.39 -25.70
C ALA A 747 12.78 -0.82 -24.80
N PHE A 748 11.71 -0.82 -24.01
CA PHE A 748 11.44 -1.86 -23.03
C PHE A 748 9.96 -2.25 -23.01
N PHE A 749 9.70 -3.50 -22.59
CA PHE A 749 8.38 -4.11 -22.56
C PHE A 749 8.19 -4.86 -21.26
N TYR A 750 6.98 -4.76 -20.70
CA TYR A 750 6.54 -5.51 -19.54
C TYR A 750 5.29 -6.29 -19.86
N TYR A 751 5.26 -7.56 -19.51
CA TYR A 751 4.09 -8.40 -19.59
C TYR A 751 3.77 -8.97 -18.21
N PRO A 752 2.86 -8.33 -17.42
CA PRO A 752 2.47 -8.85 -16.13
C PRO A 752 1.60 -10.10 -16.29
N LEU A 753 1.97 -11.16 -15.60
CA LEU A 753 1.17 -12.38 -15.45
C LEU A 753 0.20 -12.25 -14.27
N SER A 754 0.69 -11.63 -13.18
CA SER A 754 -0.05 -11.29 -11.95
C SER A 754 0.63 -10.11 -11.27
N GLN A 755 0.14 -9.68 -10.11
CA GLN A 755 0.83 -8.65 -9.30
C GLN A 755 2.25 -9.07 -8.90
N THR A 756 2.52 -10.37 -8.78
CA THR A 756 3.80 -10.90 -8.29
C THR A 756 4.70 -11.45 -9.39
N ARG A 757 4.23 -11.57 -10.64
CA ARG A 757 4.97 -12.22 -11.73
C ARG A 757 4.90 -11.41 -13.02
N ARG A 758 6.05 -11.27 -13.70
CA ARG A 758 6.12 -10.60 -15.00
C ARG A 758 7.26 -11.10 -15.86
N PHE A 759 7.09 -10.96 -17.17
CA PHE A 759 8.17 -10.97 -18.13
C PHE A 759 8.60 -9.53 -18.46
N GLU A 760 9.88 -9.34 -18.61
CA GLU A 760 10.51 -8.10 -19.08
C GLU A 760 11.35 -8.40 -20.32
N ALA A 761 11.32 -7.49 -21.29
CA ALA A 761 12.20 -7.54 -22.43
C ALA A 761 12.67 -6.12 -22.77
N GLY A 762 13.89 -5.99 -23.28
CA GLY A 762 14.45 -4.69 -23.64
C GLY A 762 15.47 -4.79 -24.75
N ILE A 763 15.58 -3.71 -25.48
CA ILE A 763 16.65 -3.49 -26.47
C ILE A 763 17.25 -2.12 -26.23
N SER A 764 18.57 -1.99 -26.36
CA SER A 764 19.23 -0.69 -26.28
C SER A 764 20.39 -0.57 -27.26
N ALA A 765 20.73 0.68 -27.57
CA ALA A 765 21.97 1.02 -28.28
C ALA A 765 22.66 2.12 -27.50
N SER A 766 23.92 1.89 -27.16
CA SER A 766 24.75 2.79 -26.37
C SER A 766 25.99 3.19 -27.13
N TRP A 767 26.34 4.45 -27.05
CA TRP A 767 27.55 5.05 -27.61
C TRP A 767 28.29 5.75 -26.48
N TYR A 768 29.58 5.42 -26.31
CA TYR A 768 30.45 6.05 -25.33
C TYR A 768 31.47 6.88 -26.09
N SER A 769 31.56 8.16 -25.72
CA SER A 769 32.58 9.08 -26.24
C SER A 769 33.35 9.70 -25.08
N TYR A 770 34.55 10.16 -25.33
CA TYR A 770 35.45 10.63 -24.30
C TYR A 770 35.96 12.03 -24.63
N ARG A 771 36.22 12.81 -23.59
CA ARG A 771 36.84 14.10 -23.64
C ARG A 771 37.82 14.23 -22.48
N TRP A 772 39.05 14.62 -22.79
CA TRP A 772 40.11 14.80 -21.81
C TRP A 772 40.57 16.26 -21.84
N ASP A 773 40.31 17.02 -20.76
CA ASP A 773 40.74 18.39 -20.60
C ASP A 773 41.74 18.47 -19.45
N ARG A 774 42.86 19.10 -19.72
CA ARG A 774 43.93 19.39 -18.77
C ARG A 774 43.94 20.90 -18.46
N TYR A 775 43.90 21.22 -17.17
CA TYR A 775 44.01 22.61 -16.70
C TYR A 775 45.36 22.75 -15.99
N HIS A 776 46.13 23.73 -16.45
CA HIS A 776 47.38 24.19 -15.82
C HIS A 776 47.05 25.42 -15.02
N ASN A 777 47.38 25.43 -13.73
CA ASN A 777 47.27 26.57 -12.84
C ASN A 777 48.66 26.89 -12.31
N TYR A 778 49.22 28.04 -12.72
CA TYR A 778 50.55 28.43 -12.45
C TYR A 778 50.60 29.28 -11.18
N PHE A 779 51.59 29.02 -10.31
CA PHE A 779 51.82 29.74 -9.06
C PHE A 779 53.27 30.13 -8.97
N ASP A 780 53.55 31.27 -8.33
CA ASP A 780 54.94 31.67 -7.99
C ASP A 780 55.43 30.87 -6.77
N ALA A 781 56.70 31.07 -6.38
CA ALA A 781 57.31 30.40 -5.24
C ALA A 781 56.70 30.78 -3.88
N LEU A 782 55.81 31.80 -3.82
CA LEU A 782 55.07 32.23 -2.65
C LEU A 782 53.63 31.73 -2.64
N GLY A 783 53.22 30.99 -3.72
CA GLY A 783 51.89 30.46 -3.86
C GLY A 783 50.87 31.43 -4.45
N TYR A 784 51.25 32.56 -4.99
CA TYR A 784 50.33 33.47 -5.70
C TYR A 784 50.04 32.99 -7.11
N PRO A 785 48.78 33.05 -7.57
CA PRO A 785 48.40 32.60 -8.89
C PRO A 785 48.92 33.54 -9.98
N LEU A 786 49.64 32.98 -10.98
CA LEU A 786 50.19 33.68 -12.13
C LEU A 786 49.32 33.54 -13.36
N GLY A 787 48.24 32.77 -13.31
CA GLY A 787 47.34 32.48 -14.42
C GLY A 787 47.17 31.01 -14.69
N GLY A 788 46.45 30.66 -15.74
CA GLY A 788 46.18 29.28 -16.09
C GLY A 788 45.99 29.05 -17.58
N LYS A 789 46.16 27.81 -18.04
CA LYS A 789 45.98 27.40 -19.42
C LYS A 789 45.13 26.14 -19.44
N ARG A 790 44.20 26.05 -20.37
CA ARG A 790 43.48 24.82 -20.69
C ARG A 790 44.02 24.20 -21.93
N GLU A 791 44.23 22.89 -21.89
CA GLU A 791 44.65 22.07 -23.00
C GLU A 791 43.70 20.90 -23.23
N LYS A 792 43.33 20.62 -24.46
CA LYS A 792 42.57 19.42 -24.81
C LYS A 792 43.54 18.31 -25.21
N LEU A 793 43.57 17.23 -24.46
CA LEU A 793 44.39 16.07 -24.73
C LEU A 793 43.71 15.09 -25.68
N PRO A 794 44.47 14.24 -26.39
CA PRO A 794 43.92 13.15 -27.19
C PRO A 794 43.05 12.23 -26.31
N SER A 795 41.83 11.97 -26.75
CA SER A 795 40.87 11.12 -26.02
C SER A 795 40.90 9.69 -26.59
N PRO A 796 40.61 8.66 -25.80
CA PRO A 796 40.43 7.29 -26.30
C PRO A 796 39.36 7.23 -27.40
N PRO A 797 39.40 6.24 -28.31
CA PRO A 797 38.36 6.04 -29.30
C PRO A 797 37.04 5.67 -28.64
N GLY A 798 35.94 6.15 -29.20
CA GLY A 798 34.60 5.83 -28.70
C GLY A 798 34.26 4.35 -28.87
N ILE A 799 33.33 3.87 -28.05
CA ILE A 799 32.85 2.49 -28.06
C ILE A 799 31.34 2.50 -28.26
N SER A 800 30.84 1.58 -29.09
CA SER A 800 29.40 1.40 -29.24
C SER A 800 29.00 -0.06 -29.17
N PHE A 801 27.86 -0.34 -28.59
CA PHE A 801 27.27 -1.68 -28.57
C PHE A 801 25.74 -1.60 -28.44
N GLN A 802 25.09 -2.68 -28.80
CA GLN A 802 23.66 -2.87 -28.64
C GLN A 802 23.44 -3.99 -27.64
N THR A 803 22.32 -3.92 -26.91
CA THR A 803 21.89 -4.99 -26.03
C THR A 803 20.47 -5.44 -26.36
N ALA A 804 20.19 -6.71 -26.08
CA ALA A 804 18.84 -7.26 -26.06
C ALA A 804 18.72 -8.17 -24.83
N ASN A 805 17.72 -7.97 -24.02
CA ASN A 805 17.51 -8.75 -22.80
C ASN A 805 16.10 -9.31 -22.71
N ILE A 806 15.98 -10.41 -21.98
CA ILE A 806 14.71 -10.97 -21.52
C ILE A 806 14.89 -11.41 -20.07
N ALA A 807 13.90 -11.14 -19.24
CA ALA A 807 13.88 -11.55 -17.84
C ALA A 807 12.51 -12.08 -17.42
N TYR A 808 12.51 -13.07 -16.55
CA TYR A 808 11.36 -13.47 -15.75
C TYR A 808 11.59 -13.02 -14.31
N VAL A 809 10.64 -12.30 -13.76
CA VAL A 809 10.74 -11.74 -12.40
C VAL A 809 9.55 -12.19 -11.58
N GLU A 810 9.82 -12.65 -10.37
CA GLU A 810 8.82 -13.04 -9.39
C GLU A 810 9.15 -12.40 -8.04
N ASP A 811 8.15 -11.80 -7.37
CA ASP A 811 8.27 -11.22 -6.03
C ASP A 811 6.95 -11.32 -5.26
N ASP A 812 6.84 -12.31 -4.41
CA ASP A 812 5.74 -12.47 -3.46
C ASP A 812 6.16 -12.17 -2.01
N SER A 813 7.31 -11.50 -1.84
CA SER A 813 7.88 -11.23 -0.53
C SER A 813 7.08 -10.21 0.29
N TYR A 814 7.19 -10.39 1.62
CA TYR A 814 6.69 -9.46 2.63
C TYR A 814 7.84 -8.93 3.46
N PHE A 815 7.90 -7.60 3.55
CA PHE A 815 8.93 -6.92 4.32
C PHE A 815 8.60 -6.90 5.80
N GLY A 816 9.63 -7.18 6.61
CA GLY A 816 9.67 -6.78 8.00
C GLY A 816 10.07 -5.30 8.14
N MET A 817 10.80 -4.99 9.20
CA MET A 817 11.22 -3.61 9.48
C MET A 817 12.46 -3.17 8.67
N THR A 818 13.35 -4.11 8.36
CA THR A 818 14.65 -3.82 7.72
C THR A 818 14.89 -4.64 6.45
N ALA A 819 14.19 -5.77 6.28
CA ALA A 819 14.38 -6.71 5.18
C ALA A 819 13.15 -7.59 4.98
N PRO A 820 13.03 -8.32 3.84
CA PRO A 820 11.98 -9.32 3.66
C PRO A 820 12.07 -10.43 4.71
N LEU A 821 10.92 -10.83 5.28
CA LEU A 821 10.83 -11.90 6.27
C LEU A 821 10.07 -13.13 5.77
N MET A 822 9.14 -12.98 4.82
CA MET A 822 8.33 -14.09 4.31
C MET A 822 8.21 -14.03 2.79
N GLY A 823 7.98 -15.17 2.11
CA GLY A 823 7.79 -15.27 0.67
C GLY A 823 9.05 -15.60 -0.10
N HIS A 824 9.09 -15.24 -1.38
CA HIS A 824 10.29 -15.44 -2.21
C HIS A 824 10.44 -14.34 -3.26
N ARG A 825 11.64 -14.26 -3.83
CA ARG A 825 12.00 -13.41 -4.96
C ARG A 825 12.83 -14.21 -5.93
N ALA A 826 12.57 -14.02 -7.22
CA ALA A 826 13.37 -14.65 -8.26
C ALA A 826 13.53 -13.70 -9.45
N ARG A 827 14.75 -13.61 -9.99
CA ARG A 827 15.05 -12.98 -11.27
C ARG A 827 15.93 -13.88 -12.11
N TYR A 828 15.43 -14.22 -13.28
CA TYR A 828 16.16 -15.00 -14.28
C TYR A 828 16.26 -14.14 -15.53
N GLN A 829 17.49 -13.74 -15.92
CA GLN A 829 17.73 -12.83 -17.03
C GLN A 829 18.83 -13.35 -17.94
N ILE A 830 18.60 -13.21 -19.21
CA ILE A 830 19.62 -13.38 -20.25
C ILE A 830 19.68 -12.08 -21.03
N GLU A 831 20.90 -11.55 -21.19
CA GLU A 831 21.17 -10.34 -21.94
C GLU A 831 22.27 -10.61 -22.96
N ARG A 832 22.07 -10.22 -24.18
CA ARG A 832 23.00 -10.38 -25.31
C ARG A 832 23.56 -9.02 -25.72
N TYR A 833 24.89 -8.94 -25.82
CA TYR A 833 25.62 -7.76 -26.30
C TYR A 833 26.11 -8.00 -27.69
N PHE A 834 25.98 -6.97 -28.58
CA PHE A 834 26.41 -6.96 -29.98
C PHE A 834 27.29 -5.72 -30.21
N GLY A 835 28.08 -5.73 -31.32
CA GLY A 835 28.96 -4.62 -31.71
C GLY A 835 30.37 -4.78 -31.18
N ASN A 836 30.94 -3.74 -30.59
CA ASN A 836 32.31 -3.78 -30.06
C ASN A 836 32.45 -4.78 -28.89
N ILE A 837 31.33 -5.06 -28.19
CA ILE A 837 31.25 -6.07 -27.15
C ILE A 837 30.38 -7.22 -27.66
N ASN A 838 30.92 -8.46 -27.61
CA ASN A 838 30.21 -9.65 -28.08
C ASN A 838 30.18 -10.72 -26.99
N LEU A 839 29.13 -10.71 -26.16
CA LEU A 839 28.95 -11.62 -25.04
C LEU A 839 27.50 -11.82 -24.67
N TYR A 840 27.24 -12.79 -23.80
CA TYR A 840 26.00 -13.00 -23.07
C TYR A 840 26.24 -12.70 -21.58
N ASN A 841 25.31 -12.02 -20.92
CA ASN A 841 25.21 -11.93 -19.49
C ASN A 841 24.06 -12.82 -19.03
N ILE A 842 24.32 -13.73 -18.11
CA ILE A 842 23.33 -14.63 -17.53
C ILE A 842 23.25 -14.33 -16.04
N LEU A 843 22.06 -13.90 -15.60
CA LEU A 843 21.78 -13.58 -14.22
C LEU A 843 20.72 -14.54 -13.66
N PHE A 844 21.03 -15.11 -12.51
CA PHE A 844 20.12 -15.90 -11.69
C PHE A 844 20.19 -15.39 -10.26
N ASP A 845 19.10 -14.87 -9.71
CA ASP A 845 18.99 -14.44 -8.31
C ASP A 845 17.71 -15.01 -7.74
N TYR A 846 17.83 -16.01 -6.87
CA TYR A 846 16.72 -16.63 -6.17
C TYR A 846 16.88 -16.42 -4.67
N ARG A 847 15.80 -15.96 -4.01
CA ARG A 847 15.77 -15.65 -2.57
C ARG A 847 14.52 -16.22 -1.95
N ARG A 848 14.67 -16.87 -0.79
CA ARG A 848 13.57 -17.48 -0.04
C ARG A 848 13.58 -17.00 1.41
N TYR A 849 12.41 -16.68 1.95
CA TYR A 849 12.23 -16.16 3.29
C TYR A 849 11.16 -16.94 4.03
N TYR A 850 11.46 -17.31 5.28
CA TYR A 850 10.56 -17.98 6.19
C TYR A 850 10.54 -17.24 7.51
N PHE A 851 9.37 -17.00 8.05
CA PHE A 851 9.19 -16.34 9.34
C PHE A 851 8.27 -17.17 10.23
N SER A 852 8.78 -17.50 11.43
CA SER A 852 8.00 -18.07 12.54
C SER A 852 8.39 -17.32 13.79
N LYS A 853 7.53 -16.44 14.26
CA LYS A 853 7.83 -15.52 15.37
C LYS A 853 8.48 -16.25 16.55
N PRO A 854 9.63 -15.80 17.07
CA PRO A 854 10.31 -14.54 16.74
C PRO A 854 11.46 -14.65 15.70
N ILE A 855 11.63 -15.78 15.02
CA ILE A 855 12.79 -16.06 14.18
C ILE A 855 12.41 -16.09 12.70
N GLY A 856 13.21 -15.39 11.90
CA GLY A 856 13.21 -15.45 10.45
C GLY A 856 14.41 -16.23 9.91
N PHE A 857 14.23 -16.89 8.79
CA PHE A 857 15.31 -17.53 8.02
C PHE A 857 15.27 -17.01 6.59
N ALA A 858 16.40 -16.56 6.06
CA ALA A 858 16.57 -16.11 4.69
C ALA A 858 17.67 -16.89 3.98
N PHE A 859 17.41 -17.23 2.73
CA PHE A 859 18.34 -17.98 1.88
C PHE A 859 18.39 -17.34 0.50
N ARG A 860 19.61 -17.21 -0.09
CA ARG A 860 19.84 -16.69 -1.44
C ARG A 860 20.77 -17.58 -2.23
N LEU A 861 20.42 -17.81 -3.49
CA LEU A 861 21.30 -18.32 -4.54
C LEU A 861 21.45 -17.23 -5.61
N TYR A 862 22.68 -16.87 -5.91
CA TYR A 862 22.97 -15.83 -6.88
C TYR A 862 24.05 -16.30 -7.85
N HIS A 863 23.81 -16.09 -9.14
CA HIS A 863 24.80 -16.27 -10.19
C HIS A 863 24.72 -15.07 -11.14
N ASN A 864 25.86 -14.51 -11.48
CA ASN A 864 26.00 -13.56 -12.55
C ASN A 864 27.24 -13.91 -13.37
N GLY A 865 27.11 -14.01 -14.69
CA GLY A 865 28.21 -14.50 -15.51
C GLY A 865 28.21 -13.96 -16.92
N LEU A 866 29.41 -13.53 -17.37
CA LEU A 866 29.69 -13.10 -18.72
C LEU A 866 30.23 -14.28 -19.53
N TYR A 867 29.61 -14.57 -20.67
CA TYR A 867 29.92 -15.70 -21.54
C TYR A 867 30.11 -15.21 -22.95
N GLY A 868 31.11 -15.71 -23.67
CA GLY A 868 31.35 -15.36 -25.07
C GLY A 868 32.77 -14.88 -25.33
N LYS A 869 33.00 -14.33 -26.54
CA LYS A 869 34.34 -13.93 -26.99
C LYS A 869 34.91 -12.73 -26.24
N SER A 870 34.07 -11.76 -25.91
CA SER A 870 34.47 -10.52 -25.21
C SER A 870 34.41 -10.61 -23.68
N SER A 871 34.10 -11.78 -23.09
CA SER A 871 33.89 -11.90 -21.63
C SER A 871 35.16 -11.70 -20.79
N GLN A 872 36.34 -11.65 -21.42
CA GLN A 872 37.65 -11.48 -20.78
C GLN A 872 38.43 -10.29 -21.34
N ILE A 873 37.85 -9.52 -22.24
CA ILE A 873 38.46 -8.31 -22.78
C ILE A 873 38.31 -7.20 -21.70
N GLY A 874 39.35 -6.37 -21.51
CA GLY A 874 39.39 -5.34 -20.49
C GLY A 874 38.27 -4.29 -20.51
N LEU A 875 37.37 -4.30 -21.50
CA LEU A 875 36.15 -3.51 -21.58
C LEU A 875 35.03 -4.00 -20.63
N ALA A 876 35.05 -5.30 -20.29
CA ALA A 876 34.13 -5.87 -19.30
C ALA A 876 34.84 -5.96 -17.95
N SER A 877 34.53 -5.10 -17.00
CA SER A 877 35.13 -5.15 -15.66
C SER A 877 34.85 -6.51 -15.02
N PRO A 878 35.83 -7.15 -14.37
CA PRO A 878 35.60 -8.37 -13.64
C PRO A 878 34.65 -8.11 -12.47
N MET A 879 33.74 -9.05 -12.19
CA MET A 879 32.88 -9.00 -11.02
C MET A 879 33.72 -9.31 -9.78
N TYR A 880 33.40 -8.64 -8.66
CA TYR A 880 34.11 -8.76 -7.41
C TYR A 880 33.20 -9.25 -6.29
N LEU A 881 33.62 -10.32 -5.59
CA LEU A 881 32.85 -10.93 -4.50
C LEU A 881 32.90 -10.15 -3.20
N GLY A 882 33.93 -9.33 -2.98
CA GLY A 882 34.17 -8.61 -1.74
C GLY A 882 33.24 -7.45 -1.47
N TYR A 883 32.17 -7.28 -2.25
CA TYR A 883 31.12 -6.35 -1.90
C TYR A 883 30.26 -6.89 -0.74
N PRO A 884 29.96 -6.09 0.32
CA PRO A 884 29.18 -6.55 1.47
C PRO A 884 27.82 -7.15 1.16
N TRP A 885 27.23 -6.78 0.03
CA TRP A 885 25.97 -7.33 -0.44
C TRP A 885 26.11 -8.68 -1.18
N LEU A 886 27.35 -9.17 -1.37
CA LEU A 886 27.67 -10.50 -1.91
C LEU A 886 28.27 -11.41 -0.82
N VAL A 887 29.52 -11.13 -0.38
CA VAL A 887 30.22 -11.91 0.64
C VAL A 887 30.89 -10.94 1.63
N ARG A 888 30.37 -10.81 2.83
CA ARG A 888 30.89 -9.93 3.88
C ARG A 888 32.24 -10.39 4.41
N GLY A 889 33.13 -9.47 4.73
CA GLY A 889 34.47 -9.76 5.30
C GLY A 889 35.59 -9.90 4.29
N TYR A 890 35.33 -9.61 2.99
CA TYR A 890 36.32 -9.65 1.91
C TYR A 890 36.43 -8.31 1.17
N GLU A 891 36.10 -7.21 1.84
CA GLU A 891 36.23 -5.85 1.30
C GLU A 891 37.71 -5.48 1.09
N ASP A 892 37.99 -4.51 0.19
CA ASP A 892 39.34 -4.04 -0.13
C ASP A 892 40.14 -3.61 1.11
N ILE A 893 39.50 -2.96 2.07
CA ILE A 893 40.15 -2.57 3.36
C ILE A 893 40.61 -3.79 4.14
N SER A 894 39.91 -4.93 4.04
CA SER A 894 40.26 -6.18 4.70
C SER A 894 41.54 -6.80 4.16
N ILE A 895 41.76 -6.63 2.89
CA ILE A 895 42.80 -7.27 2.14
C ILE A 895 44.07 -6.42 2.20
N TYR A 896 43.93 -5.10 2.15
CA TYR A 896 45.08 -4.15 2.07
C TYR A 896 45.30 -3.35 3.37
N GLY A 897 44.32 -3.27 4.28
CA GLY A 897 44.36 -2.40 5.47
C GLY A 897 45.29 -2.85 6.63
N ASN A 898 45.77 -4.10 6.64
CA ASN A 898 46.66 -4.63 7.68
C ASN A 898 48.15 -4.49 7.36
N THR A 899 48.52 -3.67 6.35
CA THR A 899 49.92 -3.45 5.97
C THR A 899 50.63 -2.37 6.72
N GLY A 900 50.15 -1.98 7.93
CA GLY A 900 50.80 -0.96 8.78
C GLY A 900 52.09 -1.37 9.43
N ASN A 901 52.45 -2.65 9.53
CA ASN A 901 53.79 -3.12 9.91
C ASN A 901 53.97 -4.58 9.53
N SER A 902 55.04 -4.85 8.76
CA SER A 902 55.61 -6.15 8.41
C SER A 902 54.95 -6.91 7.27
N ILE A 903 55.74 -7.11 6.26
CA ILE A 903 55.70 -8.09 5.18
C ILE A 903 55.33 -9.49 5.73
N GLY A 904 54.05 -9.69 6.04
CA GLY A 904 53.45 -11.00 6.22
C GLY A 904 52.56 -11.22 5.03
N TYR A 905 53.02 -11.92 4.00
CA TYR A 905 52.18 -12.46 2.92
C TYR A 905 51.13 -13.35 3.57
N ASN A 906 49.94 -12.82 3.83
CA ASN A 906 48.79 -13.69 3.97
C ASN A 906 48.66 -14.48 2.67
N SER A 907 48.71 -15.79 2.77
CA SER A 907 48.70 -16.73 1.64
C SER A 907 47.34 -16.74 0.89
N PHE A 908 46.53 -15.70 1.11
CA PHE A 908 45.22 -15.59 0.46
C PHE A 908 45.37 -15.08 -0.99
N ASN A 909 44.85 -15.88 -1.90
CA ASN A 909 44.83 -15.52 -3.32
C ASN A 909 43.68 -14.59 -3.65
N VAL A 910 43.93 -13.28 -3.74
CA VAL A 910 42.92 -12.24 -4.06
C VAL A 910 42.20 -12.53 -5.38
N SER A 911 42.80 -13.24 -6.31
CA SER A 911 42.16 -13.61 -7.57
C SER A 911 40.94 -14.52 -7.39
N ASN A 912 40.75 -15.17 -6.22
CA ASN A 912 39.52 -15.91 -5.88
C ASN A 912 38.32 -15.00 -5.68
N LEU A 913 38.52 -13.69 -5.52
CA LEU A 913 37.43 -12.72 -5.33
C LEU A 913 36.94 -12.11 -6.63
N SER A 914 37.66 -12.25 -7.75
CA SER A 914 37.26 -11.59 -8.99
C SER A 914 37.26 -12.53 -10.18
N GLY A 915 36.28 -12.31 -11.07
CA GLY A 915 36.16 -13.12 -12.29
C GLY A 915 35.05 -12.60 -13.21
N SER A 916 35.02 -13.12 -14.43
CA SER A 916 33.92 -12.83 -15.36
C SER A 916 32.64 -13.60 -14.98
N ARG A 917 32.66 -14.44 -13.97
CA ARG A 917 31.54 -15.23 -13.47
C ARG A 917 31.62 -15.34 -11.98
N ILE A 918 30.50 -15.15 -11.30
CA ILE A 918 30.39 -15.32 -9.83
C ILE A 918 29.18 -16.18 -9.50
N ALA A 919 29.31 -16.97 -8.43
CA ALA A 919 28.20 -17.69 -7.78
C ALA A 919 28.26 -17.40 -6.28
N VAL A 920 27.13 -17.10 -5.67
CA VAL A 920 27.03 -16.74 -4.25
C VAL A 920 25.88 -17.50 -3.59
N VAL A 921 26.12 -17.93 -2.36
CA VAL A 921 25.13 -18.51 -1.46
C VAL A 921 25.16 -17.71 -0.16
N ASN A 922 24.00 -17.23 0.26
CA ASN A 922 23.86 -16.55 1.55
C ASN A 922 22.76 -17.23 2.37
N ALA A 923 22.99 -17.34 3.67
CA ALA A 923 22.00 -17.80 4.64
C ALA A 923 22.02 -16.88 5.86
N GLU A 924 20.83 -16.50 6.34
CA GLU A 924 20.70 -15.64 7.52
C GLU A 924 19.61 -16.16 8.46
N LEU A 925 19.91 -16.14 9.77
CA LEU A 925 18.93 -16.16 10.83
C LEU A 925 18.67 -14.73 11.27
N ARG A 926 17.42 -14.31 11.21
CA ARG A 926 16.98 -12.94 11.49
C ARG A 926 16.10 -12.93 12.73
N PHE A 927 16.37 -12.01 13.62
CA PHE A 927 15.61 -11.81 14.84
C PHE A 927 15.17 -10.35 14.92
N PRO A 928 13.90 -10.02 14.58
CA PRO A 928 13.34 -8.70 14.83
C PRO A 928 13.44 -8.36 16.31
N PHE A 929 14.26 -7.37 16.67
CA PHE A 929 14.61 -7.08 18.06
C PHE A 929 13.80 -5.93 18.65
N SER A 930 13.75 -4.77 17.98
CA SER A 930 12.92 -3.65 18.38
C SER A 930 12.07 -3.13 17.24
N GLY A 931 10.78 -2.86 17.52
CA GLY A 931 9.83 -2.42 16.51
C GLY A 931 8.37 -2.60 16.91
N PRO A 932 7.44 -2.80 15.96
CA PRO A 932 6.05 -3.11 16.26
C PRO A 932 5.91 -4.38 17.12
N LYS A 933 5.02 -4.34 18.14
CA LYS A 933 4.77 -5.48 19.05
C LYS A 933 4.43 -6.79 18.33
N VAL A 934 3.85 -6.67 17.13
CA VAL A 934 3.50 -7.83 16.29
C VAL A 934 4.74 -8.57 15.81
N LEU A 935 5.83 -7.88 15.51
CA LEU A 935 7.09 -8.45 15.00
C LEU A 935 8.14 -8.64 16.07
N ALA A 936 8.36 -7.65 16.94
CA ALA A 936 9.49 -7.57 17.83
C ALA A 936 9.10 -7.68 19.32
N PRO A 937 9.98 -8.20 20.20
CA PRO A 937 9.75 -8.24 21.63
C PRO A 937 9.82 -6.87 22.31
N ILE A 938 10.64 -5.95 21.80
CA ILE A 938 10.76 -4.58 22.32
C ILE A 938 9.92 -3.65 21.45
N LYS A 939 8.88 -3.04 22.03
CA LYS A 939 8.03 -2.07 21.32
C LYS A 939 8.82 -0.78 21.07
N SER A 940 8.96 -0.41 19.80
CA SER A 940 9.55 0.85 19.37
C SER A 940 8.91 1.30 18.04
N ASN A 941 8.64 2.60 17.92
CA ASN A 941 8.18 3.20 16.66
C ASN A 941 9.31 3.99 15.95
N ILE A 942 10.45 4.20 16.64
CA ILE A 942 11.57 5.02 16.16
C ILE A 942 12.78 4.15 15.86
N PHE A 943 13.14 3.25 16.78
CA PHE A 943 14.28 2.34 16.64
C PHE A 943 13.79 0.99 16.14
N LEU A 944 13.81 0.82 14.81
CA LEU A 944 13.43 -0.43 14.16
C LEU A 944 14.69 -1.23 13.86
N THR A 945 14.93 -2.33 14.59
CA THR A 945 16.18 -3.10 14.50
C THR A 945 15.97 -4.59 14.39
N ASP A 946 16.82 -5.24 13.56
CA ASP A 946 16.93 -6.68 13.44
C ASP A 946 18.36 -7.13 13.82
N LEU A 947 18.48 -8.21 14.59
CA LEU A 947 19.72 -8.90 14.86
C LEU A 947 19.83 -10.08 13.89
N ASN A 948 21.02 -10.26 13.28
CA ASN A 948 21.20 -11.31 12.29
C ASN A 948 22.47 -12.10 12.55
N LEU A 949 22.40 -13.42 12.33
CA LEU A 949 23.56 -14.29 12.16
C LEU A 949 23.59 -14.68 10.69
N PHE A 950 24.76 -14.60 10.06
CA PHE A 950 24.89 -14.88 8.64
C PHE A 950 26.00 -15.88 8.31
N PHE A 951 25.82 -16.55 7.21
CA PHE A 951 26.81 -17.35 6.52
C PHE A 951 26.79 -17.01 5.04
N ASP A 952 27.90 -16.56 4.49
CA ASP A 952 28.08 -16.19 3.09
C ASP A 952 29.11 -17.08 2.43
N GLY A 953 28.84 -17.53 1.22
CA GLY A 953 29.78 -18.28 0.38
C GLY A 953 29.83 -17.73 -1.03
N GLY A 954 31.00 -17.59 -1.62
CA GLY A 954 31.17 -17.06 -2.97
C GLY A 954 32.23 -17.81 -3.75
N LEU A 955 32.06 -17.88 -5.07
CA LEU A 955 33.04 -18.41 -6.03
C LEU A 955 33.13 -17.48 -7.23
N ALA A 956 34.33 -17.02 -7.57
CA ALA A 956 34.58 -16.22 -8.76
C ALA A 956 35.56 -16.93 -9.68
N TRP A 957 35.29 -16.96 -11.00
CA TRP A 957 36.16 -17.64 -11.97
C TRP A 957 36.05 -17.00 -13.36
N ASN A 958 37.05 -17.25 -14.19
CA ASN A 958 37.12 -16.89 -15.60
C ASN A 958 36.95 -18.12 -16.49
N LYS A 959 36.81 -17.88 -17.81
CA LYS A 959 36.85 -18.96 -18.80
C LYS A 959 38.22 -19.61 -18.79
N GLY A 960 38.26 -20.93 -18.54
CA GLY A 960 39.52 -21.72 -18.51
C GLY A 960 40.12 -21.90 -17.11
N ASP A 961 39.63 -21.19 -16.11
CA ASP A 961 40.08 -21.41 -14.73
C ASP A 961 39.70 -22.82 -14.24
N LYS A 962 40.60 -23.44 -13.44
CA LYS A 962 40.33 -24.72 -12.80
C LYS A 962 39.57 -24.49 -11.48
N VAL A 963 38.27 -24.64 -11.55
CA VAL A 963 37.43 -24.55 -10.34
C VAL A 963 37.56 -25.85 -9.53
N LYS A 964 37.84 -25.71 -8.21
CA LYS A 964 37.92 -26.80 -7.27
C LYS A 964 37.10 -26.50 -6.01
N LEU A 965 36.20 -27.37 -5.65
CA LEU A 965 35.42 -27.27 -4.41
C LEU A 965 36.23 -27.78 -3.23
N LYS A 966 37.27 -27.03 -2.86
CA LYS A 966 38.19 -27.31 -1.74
C LYS A 966 38.17 -26.15 -0.76
N TRP A 967 38.44 -26.44 0.50
CA TRP A 967 38.52 -25.40 1.55
C TRP A 967 39.77 -24.53 1.42
N GLN A 968 40.90 -25.08 1.01
CA GLN A 968 42.17 -24.43 0.80
C GLN A 968 42.91 -25.00 -0.40
N THR A 969 43.77 -24.23 -1.03
CA THR A 969 44.68 -24.68 -2.10
C THR A 969 46.00 -23.94 -2.00
N SER A 970 47.09 -24.65 -2.23
CA SER A 970 48.45 -24.06 -2.44
C SER A 970 48.71 -23.71 -3.90
N ASN A 971 47.80 -24.06 -4.81
CA ASN A 971 47.94 -23.80 -6.22
C ASN A 971 47.17 -22.54 -6.63
N PHE A 972 47.87 -21.43 -6.86
CA PHE A 972 47.31 -20.14 -7.24
C PHE A 972 46.56 -20.14 -8.60
N ASN A 973 46.70 -21.18 -9.41
CA ASN A 973 45.92 -21.36 -10.65
C ASN A 973 44.57 -22.04 -10.42
N GLU A 974 44.29 -22.52 -9.23
CA GLU A 974 42.99 -23.08 -8.86
C GLU A 974 42.08 -22.00 -8.26
N ARG A 975 40.82 -22.00 -8.67
CA ARG A 975 39.77 -21.14 -8.09
C ARG A 975 38.99 -21.95 -7.06
N ILE A 976 38.98 -21.48 -5.84
CA ILE A 976 38.26 -22.10 -4.73
C ILE A 976 37.16 -21.17 -4.18
N PRO A 977 36.09 -21.71 -3.62
CA PRO A 977 35.09 -20.90 -2.96
C PRO A 977 35.65 -20.20 -1.71
N VAL A 978 35.17 -19.00 -1.43
CA VAL A 978 35.43 -18.24 -0.22
C VAL A 978 34.20 -18.23 0.65
N PHE A 979 34.38 -18.31 1.98
CA PHE A 979 33.28 -18.35 2.94
C PHE A 979 33.52 -17.38 4.09
N SER A 980 32.46 -16.82 4.60
CA SER A 980 32.47 -16.05 5.83
C SER A 980 31.22 -16.32 6.69
N ALA A 981 31.38 -16.10 7.98
CA ALA A 981 30.25 -16.12 8.91
C ALA A 981 30.39 -14.96 9.90
N GLY A 982 29.29 -14.51 10.47
CA GLY A 982 29.33 -13.40 11.41
C GLY A 982 27.97 -13.01 11.94
N ALA A 983 27.94 -11.87 12.59
CA ALA A 983 26.74 -11.26 13.12
C ALA A 983 26.59 -9.82 12.60
N SER A 984 25.35 -9.38 12.45
CA SER A 984 25.05 -8.00 12.07
C SER A 984 23.84 -7.45 12.83
N VAL A 985 23.75 -6.13 12.85
CA VAL A 985 22.58 -5.41 13.34
C VAL A 985 22.08 -4.55 12.18
N ARG A 986 20.82 -4.72 11.79
CA ARG A 986 20.18 -3.84 10.82
C ARG A 986 19.38 -2.80 11.56
N ILE A 987 19.55 -1.54 11.19
CA ILE A 987 18.88 -0.38 11.79
C ILE A 987 18.19 0.37 10.66
N ASN A 988 16.86 0.46 10.75
CA ASN A 988 16.08 1.27 9.83
C ASN A 988 16.01 2.70 10.37
N LEU A 989 16.58 3.63 9.65
CA LEU A 989 16.58 5.05 9.98
C LEU A 989 15.37 5.72 9.34
N PHE A 990 14.32 5.88 10.14
CA PHE A 990 13.09 6.62 9.77
C PHE A 990 12.37 6.13 8.50
N GLY A 991 12.55 4.85 8.11
CA GLY A 991 11.96 4.31 6.90
C GLY A 991 12.69 4.63 5.58
N TYR A 992 13.73 5.46 5.61
CA TYR A 992 14.45 5.92 4.41
C TYR A 992 15.70 5.10 4.11
N LEU A 993 16.42 4.67 5.15
CA LEU A 993 17.71 4.03 5.01
C LEU A 993 17.87 2.88 6.00
N VAL A 994 18.35 1.74 5.52
CA VAL A 994 18.80 0.63 6.37
C VAL A 994 20.33 0.60 6.41
N ILE A 995 20.89 0.74 7.61
CA ILE A 995 22.31 0.59 7.88
C ILE A 995 22.54 -0.77 8.53
N GLU A 996 23.54 -1.50 8.07
CA GLU A 996 23.93 -2.81 8.59
C GLU A 996 25.39 -2.83 9.01
N PRO A 997 25.75 -2.38 10.25
CA PRO A 997 27.03 -2.73 10.83
C PRO A 997 27.11 -4.23 11.08
N TYR A 998 28.24 -4.83 10.72
CA TYR A 998 28.47 -6.25 10.88
C TYR A 998 29.90 -6.56 11.32
N TYR A 999 30.07 -7.76 11.91
CA TYR A 999 31.35 -8.35 12.21
C TYR A 999 31.45 -9.71 11.54
N ALA A 1000 32.44 -9.91 10.65
CA ALA A 1000 32.59 -11.07 9.80
C ALA A 1000 33.93 -11.76 10.00
N PHE A 1001 33.94 -13.09 9.89
CA PHE A 1001 35.12 -13.94 9.93
C PHE A 1001 35.36 -14.54 8.53
N PRO A 1002 36.29 -14.00 7.72
CA PRO A 1002 36.62 -14.53 6.40
C PRO A 1002 37.48 -15.77 6.48
N PHE A 1003 36.90 -16.97 6.30
CA PHE A 1003 37.55 -18.23 6.59
C PHE A 1003 38.82 -18.49 5.76
N GLN A 1004 38.87 -18.08 4.51
CA GLN A 1004 40.04 -18.24 3.64
C GLN A 1004 41.06 -17.11 3.82
N ASN A 1005 40.72 -16.03 4.55
CA ASN A 1005 41.60 -14.92 4.86
C ASN A 1005 41.81 -14.79 6.37
N GLY A 1006 42.41 -15.79 7.01
CA GLY A 1006 42.74 -15.81 8.43
C GLY A 1006 41.64 -16.33 9.37
N GLY A 1007 40.41 -16.54 8.88
CA GLY A 1007 39.31 -17.12 9.65
C GLY A 1007 38.96 -16.36 10.94
N PHE A 1008 38.84 -17.07 12.05
CA PHE A 1008 38.50 -16.46 13.35
C PHE A 1008 39.58 -15.52 13.90
N SER A 1009 40.81 -15.63 13.45
CA SER A 1009 41.90 -14.73 13.88
C SER A 1009 41.91 -13.38 13.14
N ASN A 1010 41.18 -13.28 12.05
CA ASN A 1010 41.08 -12.07 11.23
C ASN A 1010 39.63 -11.57 11.11
N GLY A 1011 38.96 -11.45 12.27
CA GLY A 1011 37.61 -10.88 12.33
C GLY A 1011 37.59 -9.41 11.93
N MET A 1012 36.54 -8.99 11.20
CA MET A 1012 36.46 -7.70 10.56
C MET A 1012 35.14 -6.99 10.83
N PHE A 1013 35.24 -5.73 11.12
CA PHE A 1013 34.09 -4.84 11.18
C PHE A 1013 33.88 -4.18 9.82
N GLY A 1014 32.62 -4.20 9.35
CA GLY A 1014 32.19 -3.49 8.14
C GLY A 1014 30.81 -2.85 8.31
N ILE A 1015 30.46 -2.00 7.36
CA ILE A 1015 29.14 -1.35 7.31
C ILE A 1015 28.58 -1.53 5.90
N ASN A 1016 27.33 -2.01 5.84
CA ASN A 1016 26.56 -2.12 4.61
C ASN A 1016 25.44 -1.09 4.62
N PHE A 1017 25.27 -0.36 3.50
CA PHE A 1017 24.24 0.67 3.34
C PHE A 1017 23.12 0.24 2.39
N VAL A 1018 23.17 -0.95 1.87
CA VAL A 1018 22.14 -1.46 0.98
C VAL A 1018 21.17 -2.32 1.80
N PRO A 1019 19.85 -2.04 1.74
CA PRO A 1019 18.89 -2.92 2.38
C PRO A 1019 19.13 -4.36 1.95
N GLY A 1020 19.28 -5.22 2.92
CA GLY A 1020 19.64 -6.61 2.71
C GLY A 1020 18.67 -7.34 1.76
N TRP A 1021 19.24 -8.35 1.13
CA TRP A 1021 18.49 -9.28 0.29
C TRP A 1021 17.48 -10.06 1.10
#